data_a11a8d54a7656c5b688315e703592776
#
_entry.id   a11a8d54a7656c5b688315e703592776
#
_cell.length_a   1.000
_cell.length_b   1.000
_cell.length_c   1.000
_cell.angle_alpha   90.00
_cell.angle_beta   90.00
_cell.angle_gamma   90.00
#
_symmetry.space_group_name_H-M   'P 1'
#
loop_
_entity.id
_entity.type
_entity.pdbx_description
1 polymer ?
#
loop_
_entity_poly.entity_id
_entity_poly.type
_entity_poly.pdbx_seq_one_letter_code
_entity_poly.pdbx_strand_id
1 'polypeptide(L)'
;MTRLWNELKRRNVLRVATIYAMAAWIAIQVAVAVFPYLDFPKWSVTAVIVLALVGFPIALIVSWIYDWGPDGIVRTEEVSAEEAASAPVPRRSLAGSATIGILAVLLVGQYFYFKHWKAAPEAAMAAVPEARPTGIAVLPFVNMSSDPEQEFFSDGLTEDIITQLAKIKDMHVISRTTCMKFKGDTLSIGEIGRQLNVGAILEGSVQRAGDQLRITAQLIDVATDAHLWAESYDRSVNDLFTIQREIAVAIAGMLQRTLTPTETNSLAQAPTENIEAYQAYLKGRHLSHKDHFLGETALQAIVNLEQAVQLDSTFALAYAELARCHARAYYLRTDQTDERRAMATRAMEKAIALGPEDPGVHLAIGDYYNWAFRDKQKAMEHWSIAEKGLPNNSDLIHARAMVMLTEGRIQECITELKKAVELSPREAGNFEELSWGYMWAHQFPEAIAAADKAIELAPDENWPYIYRGMNLYCWKGPVPEAYTAFDMVDHEHAWYTWAMLNLEMADGKIEAALDRVAALPDGWHKTKIEVYPAALAEAFLRQRLGETELAKQKFKEAVMLLEKELPDHPKDARYHSALGIALAGAGQGERGIQMAVKGTELLPYAKDVGYGIMPLYDLAVTYILAGELDKAFEQLEFNLSNPGYFTVEFLKGDVRYDGARKDPRYAALLKKYALEQVPA
;
A
#
# COMPACT_ATOMS: atom_id res chain seq x y z
N MET A 1 37.04 -23.83 41.15
CA MET A 1 35.90 -22.88 41.22
C MET A 1 35.80 -22.15 42.56
N THR A 2 36.04 -22.79 43.73
CA THR A 2 35.96 -22.16 45.07
C THR A 2 36.95 -21.02 45.32
N ARG A 3 38.17 -21.09 44.80
CA ARG A 3 39.18 -20.01 44.95
C ARG A 3 38.78 -18.71 44.19
N LEU A 4 38.32 -18.81 42.93
CA LEU A 4 37.90 -17.64 42.17
C LEU A 4 36.67 -16.96 42.79
N TRP A 5 35.71 -17.76 43.30
CA TRP A 5 34.51 -17.27 43.97
C TRP A 5 34.83 -16.51 45.25
N ASN A 6 35.80 -16.99 46.03
CA ASN A 6 36.23 -16.31 47.25
C ASN A 6 36.98 -15.01 46.95
N GLU A 7 37.79 -14.97 45.88
CA GLU A 7 38.45 -13.74 45.42
C GLU A 7 37.46 -12.69 44.93
N LEU A 8 36.44 -13.08 44.14
CA LEU A 8 35.35 -12.18 43.67
C LEU A 8 34.60 -11.56 44.86
N LYS A 9 34.34 -12.33 45.90
CA LYS A 9 33.72 -11.81 47.15
C LYS A 9 34.62 -10.86 47.89
N ARG A 10 35.92 -11.19 48.06
CA ARG A 10 36.91 -10.41 48.81
C ARG A 10 37.12 -9.04 48.15
N ARG A 11 37.19 -8.99 46.83
CA ARG A 11 37.41 -7.78 46.02
C ARG A 11 36.12 -6.98 45.73
N ASN A 12 35.04 -7.23 46.42
CA ASN A 12 33.74 -6.57 46.25
C ASN A 12 33.17 -6.56 44.82
N VAL A 13 33.72 -7.38 43.91
CA VAL A 13 33.34 -7.39 42.48
C VAL A 13 31.86 -7.70 42.29
N LEU A 14 31.31 -8.66 43.04
CA LEU A 14 29.90 -9.00 43.00
C LEU A 14 28.99 -7.84 43.42
N ARG A 15 29.41 -7.07 44.42
CA ARG A 15 28.66 -5.91 44.91
C ARG A 15 28.66 -4.78 43.87
N VAL A 16 29.82 -4.51 43.28
CA VAL A 16 29.94 -3.51 42.19
C VAL A 16 29.14 -3.93 40.97
N ALA A 17 29.20 -5.21 40.56
CA ALA A 17 28.38 -5.76 39.45
C ALA A 17 26.89 -5.55 39.68
N THR A 18 26.40 -5.85 40.92
CA THR A 18 24.97 -5.68 41.24
C THR A 18 24.55 -4.20 41.23
N ILE A 19 25.36 -3.31 41.81
CA ILE A 19 25.05 -1.86 41.83
C ILE A 19 25.08 -1.30 40.43
N TYR A 20 26.07 -1.68 39.61
CA TYR A 20 26.16 -1.24 38.21
C TYR A 20 24.97 -1.72 37.41
N ALA A 21 24.60 -3.00 37.51
CA ALA A 21 23.46 -3.57 36.76
C ALA A 21 22.15 -2.86 37.11
N MET A 22 21.92 -2.56 38.42
CA MET A 22 20.73 -1.80 38.84
C MET A 22 20.77 -0.37 38.31
N ALA A 23 21.88 0.33 38.36
CA ALA A 23 22.02 1.70 37.88
C ALA A 23 21.86 1.77 36.36
N ALA A 24 22.47 0.84 35.64
CA ALA A 24 22.32 0.71 34.17
C ALA A 24 20.88 0.41 33.78
N TRP A 25 20.20 -0.50 34.47
CA TRP A 25 18.80 -0.82 34.24
C TRP A 25 17.91 0.41 34.46
N ILE A 26 18.08 1.16 35.54
CA ILE A 26 17.33 2.39 35.80
C ILE A 26 17.62 3.43 34.73
N ALA A 27 18.86 3.63 34.30
CA ALA A 27 19.21 4.58 33.25
C ALA A 27 18.57 4.22 31.92
N ILE A 28 18.51 2.94 31.55
CA ILE A 28 17.84 2.45 30.34
C ILE A 28 16.32 2.68 30.44
N GLN A 29 15.68 2.38 31.58
CA GLN A 29 14.25 2.61 31.77
C GLN A 29 13.90 4.10 31.69
N VAL A 30 14.71 4.98 32.26
CA VAL A 30 14.54 6.43 32.15
C VAL A 30 14.73 6.89 30.71
N ALA A 31 15.73 6.37 29.99
CA ALA A 31 15.94 6.72 28.59
C ALA A 31 14.75 6.28 27.70
N VAL A 32 14.26 5.06 27.88
CA VAL A 32 13.09 4.54 27.15
C VAL A 32 11.82 5.35 27.47
N ALA A 33 11.60 5.71 28.75
CA ALA A 33 10.40 6.39 29.17
C ALA A 33 10.40 7.90 28.87
N VAL A 34 11.58 8.55 28.88
CA VAL A 34 11.68 10.02 28.85
C VAL A 34 12.16 10.56 27.49
N PHE A 35 13.08 9.87 26.80
CA PHE A 35 13.66 10.37 25.57
C PHE A 35 12.64 10.60 24.44
N PRO A 36 11.59 9.78 24.25
CA PRO A 36 10.55 10.04 23.27
C PRO A 36 9.78 11.35 23.53
N TYR A 37 9.57 11.69 24.81
CA TYR A 37 8.87 12.95 25.18
C TYR A 37 9.75 14.20 25.07
N LEU A 38 11.07 14.01 24.91
CA LEU A 38 12.03 15.10 24.77
C LEU A 38 12.55 15.24 23.32
N ASP A 39 11.89 14.59 22.34
CA ASP A 39 12.27 14.56 20.92
C ASP A 39 13.74 14.15 20.67
N PHE A 40 14.31 13.29 21.52
CA PHE A 40 15.64 12.73 21.25
C PHE A 40 15.59 11.79 20.04
N PRO A 41 16.63 11.81 19.17
CA PRO A 41 16.73 10.87 18.07
C PRO A 41 16.63 9.41 18.54
N LYS A 42 15.95 8.54 17.78
CA LYS A 42 15.72 7.12 18.15
C LYS A 42 17.01 6.36 18.51
N TRP A 43 18.16 6.72 17.92
CA TRP A 43 19.46 6.11 18.24
C TRP A 43 19.98 6.42 19.67
N SER A 44 19.45 7.46 20.33
CA SER A 44 19.89 7.89 21.66
C SER A 44 19.65 6.82 22.73
N VAL A 45 18.53 6.12 22.69
CA VAL A 45 18.23 5.00 23.58
C VAL A 45 19.22 3.85 23.33
N THR A 46 19.50 3.54 22.08
CA THR A 46 20.49 2.51 21.70
C THR A 46 21.89 2.89 22.21
N ALA A 47 22.27 4.16 22.11
CA ALA A 47 23.56 4.66 22.65
C ALA A 47 23.66 4.46 24.17
N VAL A 48 22.61 4.71 24.94
CA VAL A 48 22.57 4.45 26.39
C VAL A 48 22.75 2.96 26.68
N ILE A 49 22.10 2.09 25.95
CA ILE A 49 22.22 0.63 26.09
C ILE A 49 23.67 0.18 25.80
N VAL A 50 24.24 0.66 24.66
CA VAL A 50 25.62 0.33 24.29
C VAL A 50 26.63 0.81 25.35
N LEU A 51 26.46 2.04 25.83
CA LEU A 51 27.32 2.59 26.90
C LEU A 51 27.22 1.78 28.22
N ALA A 52 26.00 1.33 28.58
CA ALA A 52 25.78 0.48 29.73
C ALA A 52 26.46 -0.90 29.56
N LEU A 53 26.37 -1.50 28.38
CA LEU A 53 27.01 -2.79 28.07
C LEU A 53 28.54 -2.70 28.04
N VAL A 54 29.10 -1.65 27.44
CA VAL A 54 30.55 -1.43 27.41
C VAL A 54 31.10 -1.04 28.75
N GLY A 55 30.38 -0.25 29.54
CA GLY A 55 30.78 0.18 30.87
C GLY A 55 30.80 -0.95 31.90
N PHE A 56 30.00 -2.02 31.76
CA PHE A 56 29.92 -3.12 32.66
C PHE A 56 31.27 -3.89 32.84
N PRO A 57 31.92 -4.39 31.81
CA PRO A 57 33.20 -5.02 31.92
C PRO A 57 34.30 -4.08 32.47
N ILE A 58 34.24 -2.79 32.10
CA ILE A 58 35.16 -1.77 32.61
C ILE A 58 34.99 -1.63 34.15
N ALA A 59 33.76 -1.54 34.63
CA ALA A 59 33.47 -1.46 36.06
C ALA A 59 33.96 -2.71 36.82
N LEU A 60 33.83 -3.91 36.25
CA LEU A 60 34.35 -5.14 36.81
C LEU A 60 35.89 -5.15 36.89
N ILE A 61 36.58 -4.71 35.84
CA ILE A 61 38.04 -4.62 35.77
C ILE A 61 38.55 -3.62 36.82
N VAL A 62 37.93 -2.45 36.91
CA VAL A 62 38.30 -1.42 37.89
C VAL A 62 38.11 -1.94 39.32
N SER A 63 36.97 -2.61 39.58
CA SER A 63 36.72 -3.23 40.91
C SER A 63 37.65 -4.41 41.22
N TRP A 64 38.24 -5.04 40.22
CA TRP A 64 39.24 -6.09 40.39
C TRP A 64 40.62 -5.52 40.80
N ILE A 65 40.98 -4.34 40.27
CA ILE A 65 42.31 -3.72 40.44
C ILE A 65 42.35 -2.79 41.64
N TYR A 66 41.25 -2.12 41.98
CA TYR A 66 41.17 -1.08 42.98
C TYR A 66 40.08 -1.39 44.03
N ASP A 67 40.38 -1.16 45.30
CA ASP A 67 39.41 -1.23 46.41
C ASP A 67 39.13 0.19 46.92
N TRP A 68 37.86 0.45 47.33
CA TRP A 68 37.39 1.74 47.81
C TRP A 68 37.26 1.66 49.34
N GLY A 69 38.24 2.18 50.06
CA GLY A 69 38.25 2.25 51.51
C GLY A 69 38.08 3.67 52.04
N PRO A 70 38.05 3.83 53.39
CA PRO A 70 37.96 5.12 54.07
C PRO A 70 39.11 6.07 53.71
N ASP A 71 40.26 5.54 53.31
CA ASP A 71 41.49 6.26 52.97
C ASP A 71 41.64 6.54 51.47
N GLY A 72 40.57 6.35 50.69
CA GLY A 72 40.56 6.62 49.25
C GLY A 72 40.62 5.36 48.38
N ILE A 73 41.02 5.53 47.09
CA ILE A 73 41.17 4.46 46.11
C ILE A 73 42.59 3.89 46.24
N VAL A 74 42.71 2.63 46.71
CA VAL A 74 43.97 1.94 46.89
C VAL A 74 44.05 0.73 45.95
N ARG A 75 45.23 0.47 45.39
CA ARG A 75 45.42 -0.73 44.57
C ARG A 75 45.40 -1.96 45.45
N THR A 76 44.59 -2.95 45.07
CA THR A 76 44.42 -4.18 45.86
C THR A 76 45.73 -5.00 45.84
N GLU A 77 46.38 -5.17 47.00
CA GLU A 77 47.61 -6.00 47.17
C GLU A 77 47.28 -7.48 47.21
N GLU A 78 48.19 -8.33 46.69
CA GLU A 78 48.07 -9.79 46.84
C GLU A 78 48.46 -10.18 48.27
N VAL A 79 47.46 -10.56 49.07
CA VAL A 79 47.65 -11.00 50.46
C VAL A 79 47.68 -12.52 50.53
N SER A 80 48.55 -13.08 51.37
CA SER A 80 48.67 -14.51 51.56
C SER A 80 47.45 -15.12 52.28
N ALA A 81 47.20 -16.41 52.04
CA ALA A 81 45.96 -17.08 52.47
C ALA A 81 45.74 -17.12 54.03
N GLU A 82 46.76 -16.82 54.85
CA GLU A 82 46.66 -16.80 56.28
C GLU A 82 46.16 -15.45 56.86
N GLU A 83 46.44 -14.32 56.18
CA GLU A 83 46.00 -13.00 56.65
C GLU A 83 44.52 -12.71 56.27
N ALA A 84 43.96 -13.44 55.31
CA ALA A 84 42.59 -13.28 54.92
C ALA A 84 41.54 -13.79 55.94
N ALA A 85 41.93 -14.54 56.93
CA ALA A 85 41.02 -15.13 57.92
C ALA A 85 40.74 -14.24 59.14
N SER A 86 41.48 -13.12 59.30
CA SER A 86 41.44 -12.29 60.52
C SER A 86 41.00 -10.83 60.37
N ALA A 87 40.44 -10.44 59.16
CA ALA A 87 40.06 -9.06 58.90
C ALA A 87 38.64 -8.73 59.44
N PRO A 88 38.42 -7.58 60.11
CA PRO A 88 37.11 -7.17 60.61
C PRO A 88 36.20 -6.66 59.55
N VAL A 89 34.87 -6.90 59.69
CA VAL A 89 33.81 -6.50 58.76
C VAL A 89 33.68 -4.95 58.68
N PRO A 90 33.78 -4.30 57.55
CA PRO A 90 33.77 -2.84 57.46
C PRO A 90 32.38 -2.26 57.75
N ARG A 91 32.35 -1.21 58.59
CA ARG A 91 31.16 -0.37 58.83
C ARG A 91 30.78 0.45 57.64
N ARG A 92 29.44 0.67 57.42
CA ARG A 92 28.83 1.47 56.39
C ARG A 92 29.48 2.86 56.26
N SER A 93 30.01 3.22 55.08
CA SER A 93 30.48 4.57 54.79
C SER A 93 29.44 5.37 54.01
N LEU A 94 29.29 6.65 54.39
CA LEU A 94 28.38 7.64 53.76
C LEU A 94 28.77 8.04 52.31
N ALA A 95 29.89 7.53 51.78
CA ALA A 95 30.40 7.93 50.45
C ALA A 95 29.50 7.48 49.27
N GLY A 96 28.77 6.36 49.43
CA GLY A 96 27.84 5.91 48.38
C GLY A 96 26.64 6.84 48.18
N SER A 97 26.20 7.55 49.23
CA SER A 97 25.07 8.49 49.14
C SER A 97 25.45 9.81 48.46
N ALA A 98 26.70 10.22 48.61
CA ALA A 98 27.22 11.46 47.97
C ALA A 98 27.35 11.30 46.42
N THR A 99 27.76 10.12 45.96
CA THR A 99 27.92 9.85 44.52
C THR A 99 26.58 9.82 43.82
N ILE A 100 25.52 9.29 44.43
CA ILE A 100 24.15 9.29 43.90
C ILE A 100 23.61 10.71 43.87
N GLY A 101 23.88 11.52 44.88
CA GLY A 101 23.48 12.94 44.91
C GLY A 101 24.16 13.78 43.81
N ILE A 102 25.44 13.54 43.55
CA ILE A 102 26.19 14.25 42.49
C ILE A 102 25.67 13.86 41.08
N LEU A 103 25.38 12.58 40.83
CA LEU A 103 24.80 12.11 39.59
C LEU A 103 23.41 12.69 39.37
N ALA A 104 22.57 12.77 40.41
CA ALA A 104 21.25 13.38 40.32
C ALA A 104 21.34 14.90 40.01
N VAL A 105 22.28 15.62 40.65
CA VAL A 105 22.52 17.04 40.38
C VAL A 105 23.06 17.28 38.96
N LEU A 106 23.93 16.42 38.45
CA LEU A 106 24.44 16.49 37.08
C LEU A 106 23.34 16.23 36.05
N LEU A 107 22.46 15.27 36.29
CA LEU A 107 21.31 14.99 35.43
C LEU A 107 20.30 16.14 35.43
N VAL A 108 20.01 16.71 36.58
CA VAL A 108 19.12 17.88 36.68
C VAL A 108 19.80 19.12 36.06
N GLY A 109 21.08 19.31 36.26
CA GLY A 109 21.86 20.39 35.63
C GLY A 109 21.91 20.26 34.13
N GLN A 110 22.08 19.04 33.62
CA GLN A 110 22.04 18.71 32.19
C GLN A 110 20.65 18.95 31.57
N TYR A 111 19.57 18.61 32.28
CA TYR A 111 18.18 18.94 31.90
C TYR A 111 17.95 20.45 31.76
N PHE A 112 18.36 21.24 32.77
CA PHE A 112 18.23 22.70 32.71
C PHE A 112 19.14 23.33 31.65
N TYR A 113 20.35 22.82 31.43
CA TYR A 113 21.30 23.26 30.43
C TYR A 113 20.68 23.08 29.01
N PHE A 114 20.15 21.88 28.69
CA PHE A 114 19.52 21.64 27.40
C PHE A 114 18.21 22.41 27.22
N LYS A 115 17.41 22.59 28.26
CA LYS A 115 16.19 23.37 28.21
C LYS A 115 16.46 24.86 27.92
N HIS A 116 17.54 25.43 28.46
CA HIS A 116 17.92 26.83 28.24
C HIS A 116 18.81 27.04 27.02
N TRP A 117 19.59 26.04 26.58
CA TRP A 117 20.41 26.14 25.35
C TRP A 117 19.57 26.10 24.08
N LYS A 118 18.43 25.42 24.07
CA LYS A 118 17.45 25.51 22.95
C LYS A 118 16.73 26.88 22.88
N ALA A 119 16.95 27.75 23.84
CA ALA A 119 16.39 29.08 23.89
C ALA A 119 17.36 30.20 23.41
N ALA A 120 18.45 29.86 22.72
CA ALA A 120 19.19 30.87 21.95
C ALA A 120 18.35 31.22 20.71
N PRO A 121 18.02 32.51 20.44
CA PRO A 121 17.20 32.83 19.31
C PRO A 121 17.98 32.50 18.03
N GLU A 122 17.60 31.49 17.30
CA GLU A 122 17.75 31.49 15.86
C GLU A 122 17.12 32.81 15.42
N ALA A 123 17.94 33.67 14.82
CA ALA A 123 17.49 34.90 14.24
C ALA A 123 16.24 34.59 13.40
N ALA A 124 15.15 35.23 13.74
CA ALA A 124 13.88 35.14 13.09
C ALA A 124 14.07 35.33 11.56
N MET A 125 14.38 34.26 10.85
CA MET A 125 13.84 34.12 9.52
C MET A 125 12.34 34.03 9.73
N ALA A 126 11.64 35.12 9.35
CA ALA A 126 10.21 35.17 9.34
C ALA A 126 9.70 33.82 8.79
N ALA A 127 9.14 33.00 9.66
CA ALA A 127 8.37 31.85 9.23
C ALA A 127 7.34 32.41 8.25
N VAL A 128 7.50 32.11 6.99
CA VAL A 128 6.39 32.13 6.05
C VAL A 128 5.33 31.31 6.78
N PRO A 129 4.14 31.85 7.09
CA PRO A 129 3.11 31.06 7.76
C PRO A 129 2.97 29.78 6.93
N GLU A 130 3.26 28.62 7.51
CA GLU A 130 2.86 27.37 6.89
C GLU A 130 1.38 27.53 6.58
N ALA A 131 1.05 27.53 5.30
CA ALA A 131 -0.33 27.68 4.87
C ALA A 131 -1.11 26.60 5.62
N ARG A 132 -2.08 27.03 6.47
CA ARG A 132 -2.91 26.08 7.22
C ARG A 132 -3.46 25.07 6.22
N PRO A 133 -3.39 23.76 6.53
CA PRO A 133 -4.00 22.77 5.65
C PRO A 133 -5.45 23.18 5.38
N THR A 134 -5.82 23.33 4.12
CA THR A 134 -7.16 23.80 3.73
C THR A 134 -8.17 22.68 3.59
N GLY A 135 -7.76 21.44 3.91
CA GLY A 135 -8.57 20.25 3.80
C GLY A 135 -9.55 20.06 4.96
N ILE A 136 -10.60 19.27 4.69
CA ILE A 136 -11.58 18.81 5.67
C ILE A 136 -11.71 17.29 5.64
N ALA A 137 -11.81 16.67 6.83
CA ALA A 137 -12.23 15.30 7.00
C ALA A 137 -13.60 15.24 7.68
N VAL A 138 -14.46 14.32 7.23
CA VAL A 138 -15.77 14.05 7.86
C VAL A 138 -15.65 12.69 8.55
N LEU A 139 -15.59 12.69 9.87
CA LEU A 139 -15.54 11.44 10.64
C LEU A 139 -16.90 10.72 10.59
N PRO A 140 -16.90 9.38 10.74
CA PRO A 140 -18.13 8.59 10.78
C PRO A 140 -19.08 9.12 11.85
N PHE A 141 -20.29 9.47 11.44
CA PHE A 141 -21.32 9.92 12.38
C PHE A 141 -21.74 8.77 13.28
N VAL A 142 -21.77 9.02 14.58
CA VAL A 142 -22.09 7.99 15.59
C VAL A 142 -23.58 7.69 15.56
N ASN A 143 -23.95 6.40 15.43
CA ASN A 143 -25.32 5.97 15.57
C ASN A 143 -25.74 6.01 17.05
N MET A 144 -26.64 6.93 17.39
CA MET A 144 -27.25 7.06 18.73
C MET A 144 -28.66 6.47 18.80
N SER A 145 -29.10 5.79 17.73
CA SER A 145 -30.41 5.11 17.71
C SER A 145 -30.35 3.83 18.53
N SER A 146 -31.52 3.41 19.07
CA SER A 146 -31.61 2.14 19.82
C SER A 146 -31.47 0.89 18.94
N ASP A 147 -31.55 1.04 17.62
CA ASP A 147 -31.49 -0.03 16.62
C ASP A 147 -30.12 -0.07 15.98
N PRO A 148 -29.30 -1.13 16.21
CA PRO A 148 -28.03 -1.31 15.57
C PRO A 148 -28.09 -1.39 14.02
N GLU A 149 -29.24 -1.84 13.49
CA GLU A 149 -29.45 -1.89 12.03
C GLU A 149 -29.48 -0.50 11.37
N GLN A 150 -29.54 0.60 12.17
CA GLN A 150 -29.40 1.97 11.66
C GLN A 150 -27.94 2.41 11.43
N GLU A 151 -26.95 1.55 11.69
CA GLU A 151 -25.53 1.87 11.47
C GLU A 151 -25.26 2.22 10.01
N PHE A 152 -25.83 1.46 9.05
CA PHE A 152 -25.67 1.76 7.63
C PHE A 152 -26.23 3.13 7.24
N PHE A 153 -27.25 3.62 7.97
CA PHE A 153 -27.84 4.93 7.73
C PHE A 153 -26.87 6.05 8.16
N SER A 154 -26.22 5.90 9.32
CA SER A 154 -25.21 6.86 9.81
C SER A 154 -23.98 6.88 8.91
N ASP A 155 -23.53 5.72 8.45
CA ASP A 155 -22.42 5.58 7.49
C ASP A 155 -22.79 6.22 6.14
N GLY A 156 -24.02 5.98 5.66
CA GLY A 156 -24.54 6.58 4.44
C GLY A 156 -24.64 8.11 4.51
N LEU A 157 -25.11 8.65 5.64
CA LEU A 157 -25.14 10.09 5.86
C LEU A 157 -23.73 10.70 5.83
N THR A 158 -22.76 10.05 6.47
CA THR A 158 -21.35 10.47 6.43
C THR A 158 -20.84 10.54 4.99
N GLU A 159 -21.09 9.48 4.20
CA GLU A 159 -20.68 9.42 2.80
C GLU A 159 -21.35 10.48 1.94
N ASP A 160 -22.65 10.73 2.18
CA ASP A 160 -23.35 11.78 1.43
C ASP A 160 -22.84 13.18 1.74
N ILE A 161 -22.54 13.47 3.01
CA ILE A 161 -21.91 14.75 3.39
C ILE A 161 -20.55 14.90 2.71
N ILE A 162 -19.71 13.86 2.69
CA ILE A 162 -18.45 13.85 1.95
C ILE A 162 -18.70 14.13 0.46
N THR A 163 -19.69 13.46 -0.14
CA THR A 163 -20.04 13.63 -1.55
C THR A 163 -20.56 15.04 -1.84
N GLN A 164 -21.38 15.63 -0.98
CA GLN A 164 -21.84 17.01 -1.13
C GLN A 164 -20.68 18.01 -1.04
N LEU A 165 -19.79 17.84 -0.07
CA LEU A 165 -18.60 18.69 0.05
C LEU A 165 -17.64 18.54 -1.13
N ALA A 166 -17.49 17.32 -1.69
CA ALA A 166 -16.65 17.04 -2.86
C ALA A 166 -17.14 17.72 -4.15
N LYS A 167 -18.42 18.15 -4.22
CA LYS A 167 -18.96 18.94 -5.33
C LYS A 167 -18.45 20.39 -5.32
N ILE A 168 -17.93 20.86 -4.18
CA ILE A 168 -17.44 22.25 -4.02
C ILE A 168 -16.01 22.31 -4.55
N LYS A 169 -15.80 23.10 -5.61
CA LYS A 169 -14.49 23.29 -6.21
C LYS A 169 -13.48 23.85 -5.19
N ASP A 170 -12.25 23.43 -5.32
CA ASP A 170 -11.12 23.84 -4.46
C ASP A 170 -11.30 23.49 -2.97
N MET A 171 -12.25 22.60 -2.62
CA MET A 171 -12.37 22.04 -1.29
C MET A 171 -11.69 20.67 -1.26
N HIS A 172 -10.57 20.58 -0.55
CA HIS A 172 -9.88 19.31 -0.33
C HIS A 172 -10.64 18.49 0.71
N VAL A 173 -11.38 17.47 0.27
CA VAL A 173 -12.21 16.62 1.13
C VAL A 173 -11.61 15.22 1.19
N ILE A 174 -11.29 14.76 2.39
CA ILE A 174 -10.75 13.40 2.59
C ILE A 174 -11.82 12.37 2.21
N SER A 175 -11.39 11.31 1.52
CA SER A 175 -12.29 10.28 1.03
C SER A 175 -13.00 9.53 2.16
N ARG A 176 -14.18 8.96 1.81
CA ARG A 176 -14.94 8.08 2.69
C ARG A 176 -14.09 6.93 3.25
N THR A 177 -13.37 6.22 2.37
CA THR A 177 -12.57 5.03 2.73
C THR A 177 -11.56 5.34 3.82
N THR A 178 -10.87 6.49 3.72
CA THR A 178 -9.96 6.97 4.75
C THR A 178 -10.68 7.38 6.03
N CYS A 179 -11.77 8.16 5.93
CA CYS A 179 -12.52 8.62 7.10
C CYS A 179 -13.12 7.47 7.89
N MET A 180 -13.65 6.43 7.23
CA MET A 180 -14.26 5.27 7.88
C MET A 180 -13.26 4.43 8.69
N LYS A 181 -11.95 4.53 8.44
CA LYS A 181 -10.90 3.87 9.26
C LYS A 181 -10.78 4.45 10.68
N PHE A 182 -11.37 5.61 10.92
CA PHE A 182 -11.44 6.23 12.26
C PHE A 182 -12.74 5.90 13.02
N LYS A 183 -13.56 4.99 12.50
CA LYS A 183 -14.79 4.56 13.17
C LYS A 183 -14.47 3.86 14.49
N GLY A 184 -14.91 4.46 15.62
CA GLY A 184 -14.61 3.94 16.95
C GLY A 184 -13.16 4.16 17.42
N ASP A 185 -12.36 4.94 16.70
CA ASP A 185 -11.01 5.31 17.12
C ASP A 185 -11.05 6.23 18.36
N THR A 186 -10.00 6.16 19.18
CA THR A 186 -9.84 6.96 20.39
C THR A 186 -8.80 8.08 20.26
N LEU A 187 -8.29 8.29 19.05
CA LEU A 187 -7.36 9.37 18.75
C LEU A 187 -8.02 10.75 18.95
N SER A 188 -7.23 11.73 19.36
CA SER A 188 -7.70 13.12 19.45
C SER A 188 -7.90 13.72 18.05
N ILE A 189 -8.79 14.72 17.93
CA ILE A 189 -9.04 15.49 16.71
C ILE A 189 -7.72 16.03 16.12
N GLY A 190 -6.83 16.55 16.98
CA GLY A 190 -5.52 17.05 16.56
C GLY A 190 -4.60 15.97 15.99
N GLU A 191 -4.68 14.73 16.48
CA GLU A 191 -3.92 13.60 15.95
C GLU A 191 -4.47 13.13 14.61
N ILE A 192 -5.80 12.98 14.50
CA ILE A 192 -6.47 12.61 13.25
C ILE A 192 -6.19 13.67 12.18
N GLY A 193 -6.34 14.95 12.51
CA GLY A 193 -6.11 16.05 11.56
C GLY A 193 -4.68 16.11 11.05
N ARG A 194 -3.68 15.85 11.90
CA ARG A 194 -2.27 15.74 11.49
C ARG A 194 -2.01 14.55 10.58
N GLN A 195 -2.60 13.37 10.88
CA GLN A 195 -2.47 12.18 10.04
C GLN A 195 -3.09 12.38 8.66
N LEU A 196 -4.19 13.13 8.58
CA LEU A 196 -4.92 13.40 7.35
C LEU A 196 -4.45 14.68 6.63
N ASN A 197 -3.56 15.45 7.25
CA ASN A 197 -3.11 16.75 6.76
C ASN A 197 -4.28 17.72 6.43
N VAL A 198 -5.26 17.79 7.32
CA VAL A 198 -6.43 18.67 7.19
C VAL A 198 -6.45 19.74 8.24
N GLY A 199 -7.07 20.90 7.93
CA GLY A 199 -7.23 22.02 8.86
C GLY A 199 -8.51 21.96 9.68
N ALA A 200 -9.50 21.20 9.23
CA ALA A 200 -10.79 21.06 9.91
C ALA A 200 -11.30 19.62 9.90
N ILE A 201 -12.03 19.26 10.93
CA ILE A 201 -12.72 17.98 11.06
C ILE A 201 -14.19 18.24 11.35
N LEU A 202 -15.07 17.58 10.59
CA LEU A 202 -16.48 17.47 10.87
C LEU A 202 -16.75 16.14 11.60
N GLU A 203 -17.37 16.21 12.75
CA GLU A 203 -17.89 15.03 13.45
C GLU A 203 -19.35 15.22 13.82
N GLY A 204 -20.02 14.14 14.19
CA GLY A 204 -21.43 14.24 14.58
C GLY A 204 -22.04 12.92 15.01
N SER A 205 -23.34 12.99 15.25
CA SER A 205 -24.15 11.84 15.62
C SER A 205 -25.51 11.87 14.95
N VAL A 206 -26.09 10.68 14.77
CA VAL A 206 -27.43 10.48 14.21
C VAL A 206 -28.26 9.67 15.19
N GLN A 207 -29.47 10.15 15.51
CA GLN A 207 -30.46 9.42 16.26
C GLN A 207 -31.76 9.42 15.49
N ARG A 208 -32.28 8.24 15.20
CA ARG A 208 -33.57 8.05 14.55
C ARG A 208 -34.58 7.33 15.48
N ALA A 209 -35.78 7.84 15.56
CA ALA A 209 -36.89 7.24 16.29
C ALA A 209 -38.19 7.33 15.44
N GLY A 210 -38.49 6.27 14.69
CA GLY A 210 -39.56 6.28 13.69
C GLY A 210 -39.29 7.30 12.60
N ASP A 211 -40.15 8.30 12.43
CA ASP A 211 -40.05 9.38 11.46
C ASP A 211 -39.25 10.60 11.97
N GLN A 212 -38.85 10.60 13.25
CA GLN A 212 -38.07 11.67 13.83
C GLN A 212 -36.58 11.39 13.66
N LEU A 213 -35.85 12.39 13.21
CA LEU A 213 -34.43 12.37 12.96
C LEU A 213 -33.74 13.51 13.70
N ARG A 214 -32.82 13.18 14.58
CA ARG A 214 -31.90 14.17 15.18
C ARG A 214 -30.50 13.95 14.63
N ILE A 215 -29.94 14.99 14.01
CA ILE A 215 -28.55 15.02 13.55
C ILE A 215 -27.85 16.15 14.31
N THR A 216 -26.76 15.81 14.99
CA THR A 216 -25.85 16.81 15.57
C THR A 216 -24.57 16.78 14.77
N ALA A 217 -24.10 17.96 14.35
CA ALA A 217 -22.88 18.10 13.59
C ALA A 217 -22.04 19.25 14.13
N GLN A 218 -20.72 19.08 14.18
CA GLN A 218 -19.80 20.10 14.66
C GLN A 218 -18.53 20.09 13.84
N LEU A 219 -18.07 21.29 13.45
CA LEU A 219 -16.85 21.53 12.73
C LEU A 219 -15.79 22.04 13.70
N ILE A 220 -14.64 21.36 13.75
CA ILE A 220 -13.57 21.61 14.72
C ILE A 220 -12.30 22.02 13.96
N ASP A 221 -11.63 23.08 14.41
CA ASP A 221 -10.31 23.48 13.93
C ASP A 221 -9.25 22.56 14.55
N VAL A 222 -8.48 21.87 13.68
CA VAL A 222 -7.49 20.88 14.09
C VAL A 222 -6.34 21.46 14.91
N ALA A 223 -5.96 22.72 14.66
CA ALA A 223 -4.82 23.34 15.30
C ALA A 223 -5.13 23.82 16.74
N THR A 224 -6.38 24.22 16.97
CA THR A 224 -6.79 24.86 18.23
C THR A 224 -7.77 24.04 19.05
N ASP A 225 -8.30 22.94 18.48
CA ASP A 225 -9.38 22.12 19.04
C ASP A 225 -10.65 22.95 19.35
N ALA A 226 -10.83 24.05 18.65
CA ALA A 226 -11.96 24.96 18.84
C ALA A 226 -13.10 24.62 17.89
N HIS A 227 -14.33 24.65 18.40
CA HIS A 227 -15.50 24.52 17.57
C HIS A 227 -15.71 25.75 16.70
N LEU A 228 -15.54 25.60 15.39
CA LEU A 228 -15.81 26.64 14.40
C LEU A 228 -17.32 26.79 14.17
N TRP A 229 -18.05 25.70 14.28
CA TRP A 229 -19.50 25.64 14.11
C TRP A 229 -20.04 24.40 14.78
N ALA A 230 -21.25 24.46 15.34
CA ALA A 230 -21.99 23.33 15.87
C ALA A 230 -23.48 23.58 15.76
N GLU A 231 -24.24 22.61 15.28
CA GLU A 231 -25.69 22.69 15.13
C GLU A 231 -26.37 21.34 15.34
N SER A 232 -27.62 21.37 15.79
CA SER A 232 -28.47 20.18 15.95
C SER A 232 -29.76 20.37 15.18
N TYR A 233 -30.08 19.41 14.35
CA TYR A 233 -31.27 19.36 13.51
C TYR A 233 -32.24 18.34 14.10
N ASP A 234 -33.42 18.81 14.51
CA ASP A 234 -34.51 17.98 15.04
C ASP A 234 -35.70 18.09 14.08
N ARG A 235 -35.78 17.15 13.11
CA ARG A 235 -36.75 17.24 12.00
C ARG A 235 -37.26 15.86 11.60
N SER A 236 -38.20 15.83 10.64
CA SER A 236 -38.65 14.60 10.00
C SER A 236 -37.52 13.96 9.19
N VAL A 237 -37.53 12.64 9.10
CA VAL A 237 -36.61 11.90 8.20
C VAL A 237 -36.73 12.34 6.72
N ASN A 238 -37.90 12.87 6.33
CA ASN A 238 -38.13 13.42 5.00
C ASN A 238 -37.32 14.70 4.71
N ASP A 239 -36.85 15.37 5.77
CA ASP A 239 -35.99 16.56 5.64
C ASP A 239 -34.50 16.25 5.49
N LEU A 240 -34.13 14.96 5.41
CA LEU A 240 -32.75 14.48 5.40
C LEU A 240 -31.87 15.24 4.40
N PHE A 241 -32.31 15.32 3.14
CA PHE A 241 -31.53 15.99 2.07
C PHE A 241 -31.42 17.51 2.28
N THR A 242 -32.43 18.12 2.92
CA THR A 242 -32.37 19.51 3.32
C THR A 242 -31.29 19.72 4.39
N ILE A 243 -31.23 18.86 5.39
CA ILE A 243 -30.23 18.90 6.45
C ILE A 243 -28.81 18.70 5.87
N GLN A 244 -28.61 17.72 4.99
CA GLN A 244 -27.32 17.48 4.32
C GLN A 244 -26.85 18.71 3.57
N ARG A 245 -27.73 19.37 2.83
CA ARG A 245 -27.43 20.63 2.14
C ARG A 245 -27.08 21.75 3.10
N GLU A 246 -27.86 21.94 4.16
CA GLU A 246 -27.63 22.99 5.18
C GLU A 246 -26.26 22.81 5.83
N ILE A 247 -25.88 21.57 6.20
CA ILE A 247 -24.55 21.26 6.72
C ILE A 247 -23.45 21.62 5.70
N ALA A 248 -23.58 21.18 4.44
CA ALA A 248 -22.56 21.45 3.42
C ALA A 248 -22.40 22.95 3.15
N VAL A 249 -23.50 23.72 3.09
CA VAL A 249 -23.47 25.18 2.92
C VAL A 249 -22.84 25.88 4.13
N ALA A 250 -23.20 25.44 5.35
CA ALA A 250 -22.62 26.00 6.59
C ALA A 250 -21.09 25.78 6.63
N ILE A 251 -20.63 24.56 6.32
CA ILE A 251 -19.20 24.23 6.28
C ILE A 251 -18.47 25.06 5.24
N ALA A 252 -19.04 25.18 4.01
CA ALA A 252 -18.44 26.02 2.97
C ALA A 252 -18.26 27.46 3.45
N GLY A 253 -19.27 28.03 4.12
CA GLY A 253 -19.21 29.37 4.71
C GLY A 253 -18.14 29.49 5.79
N MET A 254 -18.04 28.54 6.72
CA MET A 254 -17.04 28.54 7.79
C MET A 254 -15.61 28.41 7.25
N LEU A 255 -15.42 27.65 6.19
CA LEU A 255 -14.14 27.49 5.51
C LEU A 255 -13.88 28.60 4.45
N GLN A 256 -14.66 29.67 4.46
CA GLN A 256 -14.54 30.85 3.60
C GLN A 256 -14.60 30.51 2.09
N ARG A 257 -15.39 29.50 1.71
CA ARG A 257 -15.65 29.13 0.32
C ARG A 257 -16.92 29.82 -0.17
N THR A 258 -16.81 30.48 -1.31
CA THR A 258 -17.97 31.10 -1.98
C THR A 258 -18.53 30.12 -3.01
N LEU A 259 -19.76 29.67 -2.78
CA LEU A 259 -20.43 28.75 -3.70
C LEU A 259 -20.85 29.46 -4.99
N THR A 260 -20.55 28.84 -6.10
CA THR A 260 -21.09 29.29 -7.41
C THR A 260 -22.57 28.94 -7.54
N PRO A 261 -23.33 29.60 -8.45
CA PRO A 261 -24.73 29.20 -8.74
C PRO A 261 -24.88 27.73 -9.14
N THR A 262 -23.90 27.19 -9.88
CA THR A 262 -23.90 25.79 -10.32
C THR A 262 -23.72 24.85 -9.11
N GLU A 263 -22.79 25.12 -8.22
CA GLU A 263 -22.60 24.34 -6.99
C GLU A 263 -23.83 24.43 -6.06
N THR A 264 -24.39 25.60 -5.90
CA THR A 264 -25.61 25.80 -5.09
C THR A 264 -26.77 24.96 -5.65
N ASN A 265 -26.97 24.94 -6.97
CA ASN A 265 -28.00 24.14 -7.61
C ASN A 265 -27.71 22.63 -7.47
N SER A 266 -26.44 22.22 -7.62
CA SER A 266 -26.05 20.81 -7.46
C SER A 266 -26.24 20.30 -6.04
N LEU A 267 -25.98 21.14 -5.02
CA LEU A 267 -26.23 20.82 -3.61
C LEU A 267 -27.74 20.75 -3.28
N ALA A 268 -28.59 21.42 -4.07
CA ALA A 268 -30.03 21.46 -3.83
C ALA A 268 -30.78 20.23 -4.37
N GLN A 269 -30.19 19.43 -5.23
CA GLN A 269 -30.83 18.27 -5.83
C GLN A 269 -30.88 17.08 -4.86
N ALA A 270 -32.09 16.67 -4.49
CA ALA A 270 -32.30 15.41 -3.79
C ALA A 270 -32.24 14.24 -4.77
N PRO A 271 -31.59 13.12 -4.44
CA PRO A 271 -31.45 11.98 -5.34
C PRO A 271 -32.79 11.21 -5.55
N THR A 272 -33.71 11.31 -4.62
CA THR A 272 -35.07 10.74 -4.64
C THR A 272 -35.95 11.47 -3.62
N GLU A 273 -37.27 11.43 -3.80
CA GLU A 273 -38.23 11.88 -2.77
C GLU A 273 -38.69 10.72 -1.86
N ASN A 274 -38.35 9.48 -2.20
CA ASN A 274 -38.77 8.28 -1.46
C ASN A 274 -37.67 7.83 -0.48
N ILE A 275 -37.86 8.09 0.79
CA ILE A 275 -36.89 7.76 1.86
C ILE A 275 -36.67 6.25 2.00
N GLU A 276 -37.66 5.41 1.76
CA GLU A 276 -37.51 3.95 1.83
C GLU A 276 -36.62 3.46 0.65
N ALA A 277 -36.85 4.00 -0.55
CA ALA A 277 -35.99 3.75 -1.70
C ALA A 277 -34.53 4.19 -1.42
N TYR A 278 -34.37 5.34 -0.78
CA TYR A 278 -33.06 5.85 -0.42
C TYR A 278 -32.34 4.94 0.60
N GLN A 279 -33.05 4.44 1.61
CA GLN A 279 -32.49 3.51 2.60
C GLN A 279 -32.03 2.18 1.95
N ALA A 280 -32.86 1.64 1.06
CA ALA A 280 -32.48 0.44 0.29
C ALA A 280 -31.24 0.70 -0.58
N TYR A 281 -31.18 1.87 -1.21
CA TYR A 281 -29.98 2.30 -1.97
C TYR A 281 -28.74 2.42 -1.08
N LEU A 282 -28.81 3.07 0.09
CA LEU A 282 -27.69 3.18 1.02
C LEU A 282 -27.19 1.81 1.48
N LYS A 283 -28.10 0.88 1.78
CA LYS A 283 -27.74 -0.49 2.15
C LYS A 283 -27.05 -1.22 1.00
N GLY A 284 -27.55 -1.10 -0.20
CA GLY A 284 -26.92 -1.65 -1.42
C GLY A 284 -25.55 -1.08 -1.67
N ARG A 285 -25.39 0.25 -1.58
CA ARG A 285 -24.12 0.95 -1.75
C ARG A 285 -23.10 0.58 -0.67
N HIS A 286 -23.51 0.50 0.59
CA HIS A 286 -22.65 0.05 1.68
C HIS A 286 -22.09 -1.36 1.40
N LEU A 287 -22.94 -2.30 0.97
CA LEU A 287 -22.53 -3.65 0.62
C LEU A 287 -21.58 -3.67 -0.60
N SER A 288 -21.84 -2.85 -1.60
CA SER A 288 -20.99 -2.77 -2.81
C SER A 288 -19.58 -2.24 -2.52
N HIS A 289 -19.42 -1.41 -1.47
CA HIS A 289 -18.14 -0.82 -1.08
C HIS A 289 -17.39 -1.63 -0.01
N LYS A 290 -18.02 -2.63 0.61
CA LYS A 290 -17.43 -3.40 1.71
C LYS A 290 -16.22 -4.22 1.29
N ASP A 291 -16.23 -4.76 0.06
CA ASP A 291 -15.12 -5.50 -0.51
C ASP A 291 -15.15 -5.42 -2.04
N HIS A 292 -14.17 -4.69 -2.60
CA HIS A 292 -14.11 -4.45 -4.03
C HIS A 292 -13.67 -5.66 -4.85
N PHE A 293 -13.06 -6.65 -4.23
CA PHE A 293 -12.50 -7.82 -4.91
C PHE A 293 -13.42 -9.04 -4.86
N LEU A 294 -14.46 -9.03 -4.01
CA LEU A 294 -15.41 -10.13 -3.91
C LEU A 294 -16.68 -9.83 -4.72
N GLY A 295 -16.90 -10.59 -5.77
CA GLY A 295 -18.13 -10.50 -6.58
C GLY A 295 -19.40 -10.87 -5.83
N GLU A 296 -19.31 -11.63 -4.74
CA GLU A 296 -20.43 -11.98 -3.86
C GLU A 296 -21.03 -10.75 -3.17
N THR A 297 -20.21 -9.78 -2.75
CA THR A 297 -20.71 -8.52 -2.19
C THR A 297 -21.50 -7.71 -3.21
N ALA A 298 -21.08 -7.74 -4.49
CA ALA A 298 -21.84 -7.13 -5.56
C ALA A 298 -23.21 -7.79 -5.75
N LEU A 299 -23.31 -9.13 -5.64
CA LEU A 299 -24.59 -9.84 -5.73
C LEU A 299 -25.53 -9.50 -4.55
N GLN A 300 -24.99 -9.37 -3.33
CA GLN A 300 -25.78 -8.94 -2.17
C GLN A 300 -26.26 -7.48 -2.31
N ALA A 301 -25.43 -6.60 -2.85
CA ALA A 301 -25.77 -5.21 -3.13
C ALA A 301 -26.92 -5.10 -4.13
N ILE A 302 -26.91 -5.91 -5.20
CA ILE A 302 -27.93 -5.95 -6.23
C ILE A 302 -29.35 -6.12 -5.65
N VAL A 303 -29.54 -7.01 -4.68
CA VAL A 303 -30.85 -7.27 -4.06
C VAL A 303 -31.44 -6.00 -3.44
N ASN A 304 -30.63 -5.22 -2.72
CA ASN A 304 -31.07 -3.98 -2.10
C ASN A 304 -31.29 -2.85 -3.13
N LEU A 305 -30.46 -2.81 -4.17
CA LEU A 305 -30.61 -1.83 -5.26
C LEU A 305 -31.84 -2.11 -6.12
N GLU A 306 -32.17 -3.38 -6.38
CA GLU A 306 -33.42 -3.77 -7.02
C GLU A 306 -34.64 -3.34 -6.18
N GLN A 307 -34.58 -3.48 -4.86
CA GLN A 307 -35.61 -2.96 -3.96
C GLN A 307 -35.71 -1.42 -4.08
N ALA A 308 -34.58 -0.70 -4.12
CA ALA A 308 -34.58 0.76 -4.26
C ALA A 308 -35.30 1.22 -5.55
N VAL A 309 -34.99 0.60 -6.71
CA VAL A 309 -35.63 0.95 -7.99
C VAL A 309 -37.08 0.46 -8.10
N GLN A 310 -37.49 -0.53 -7.32
CA GLN A 310 -38.90 -0.92 -7.21
C GLN A 310 -39.72 0.08 -6.38
N LEU A 311 -39.16 0.62 -5.31
CA LEU A 311 -39.79 1.63 -4.45
C LEU A 311 -39.84 3.00 -5.13
N ASP A 312 -38.82 3.35 -5.94
CA ASP A 312 -38.80 4.55 -6.76
C ASP A 312 -38.18 4.27 -8.13
N SER A 313 -39.05 4.12 -9.11
CA SER A 313 -38.67 3.84 -10.50
C SER A 313 -38.04 5.05 -11.24
N THR A 314 -37.92 6.20 -10.57
CA THR A 314 -37.29 7.43 -11.09
C THR A 314 -35.92 7.68 -10.45
N PHE A 315 -35.47 6.82 -9.55
CA PHE A 315 -34.21 6.99 -8.82
C PHE A 315 -32.98 6.67 -9.70
N ALA A 316 -32.47 7.67 -10.40
CA ALA A 316 -31.37 7.55 -11.38
C ALA A 316 -30.09 6.92 -10.76
N LEU A 317 -29.66 7.40 -9.59
CA LEU A 317 -28.44 6.90 -8.93
C LEU A 317 -28.57 5.42 -8.50
N ALA A 318 -29.77 4.97 -8.11
CA ALA A 318 -29.96 3.55 -7.78
C ALA A 318 -29.83 2.66 -9.01
N TYR A 319 -30.36 3.08 -10.17
CA TYR A 319 -30.14 2.37 -11.43
C TYR A 319 -28.68 2.39 -11.86
N ALA A 320 -27.96 3.50 -11.68
CA ALA A 320 -26.54 3.62 -12.02
C ALA A 320 -25.69 2.67 -11.18
N GLU A 321 -25.93 2.62 -9.85
CA GLU A 321 -25.24 1.72 -8.95
C GLU A 321 -25.57 0.25 -9.22
N LEU A 322 -26.84 -0.04 -9.58
CA LEU A 322 -27.27 -1.37 -10.00
C LEU A 322 -26.54 -1.83 -11.26
N ALA A 323 -26.39 -0.94 -12.26
CA ALA A 323 -25.60 -1.21 -13.47
C ALA A 323 -24.14 -1.51 -13.13
N ARG A 324 -23.54 -0.73 -12.22
CA ARG A 324 -22.18 -0.90 -11.74
C ARG A 324 -21.98 -2.24 -11.04
N CYS A 325 -22.89 -2.62 -10.14
CA CYS A 325 -22.81 -3.91 -9.43
C CYS A 325 -22.94 -5.10 -10.37
N HIS A 326 -23.86 -5.05 -11.36
CA HIS A 326 -23.97 -6.10 -12.40
C HIS A 326 -22.69 -6.18 -13.23
N ALA A 327 -22.14 -5.05 -13.67
CA ALA A 327 -20.91 -4.99 -14.46
C ALA A 327 -19.71 -5.58 -13.67
N ARG A 328 -19.65 -5.28 -12.37
CA ARG A 328 -18.60 -5.78 -11.48
C ARG A 328 -18.69 -7.29 -11.26
N ALA A 329 -19.87 -7.83 -11.01
CA ALA A 329 -20.09 -9.28 -10.88
C ALA A 329 -19.68 -10.03 -12.17
N TYR A 330 -19.97 -9.46 -13.34
CA TYR A 330 -19.52 -9.98 -14.63
C TYR A 330 -17.99 -9.91 -14.77
N TYR A 331 -17.37 -8.79 -14.42
CA TYR A 331 -15.94 -8.55 -14.51
C TYR A 331 -15.11 -9.49 -13.61
N LEU A 332 -15.55 -9.69 -12.37
CA LEU A 332 -14.92 -10.55 -11.38
C LEU A 332 -15.21 -12.05 -11.62
N ARG A 333 -15.92 -12.38 -12.71
CA ARG A 333 -16.30 -13.75 -13.09
C ARG A 333 -17.16 -14.50 -12.07
N THR A 334 -17.81 -13.79 -11.15
CA THR A 334 -18.76 -14.37 -10.21
C THR A 334 -20.04 -14.81 -10.93
N ASP A 335 -20.47 -14.04 -11.93
CA ASP A 335 -21.54 -14.41 -12.89
C ASP A 335 -21.22 -13.79 -14.25
N GLN A 336 -20.57 -14.57 -15.10
CA GLN A 336 -20.10 -14.13 -16.44
C GLN A 336 -21.07 -14.51 -17.56
N THR A 337 -22.38 -14.49 -17.27
CA THR A 337 -23.42 -14.78 -18.24
C THR A 337 -23.77 -13.56 -19.11
N ASP A 338 -24.22 -13.81 -20.34
CA ASP A 338 -24.75 -12.75 -21.22
C ASP A 338 -25.98 -12.07 -20.58
N GLU A 339 -26.77 -12.80 -19.78
CA GLU A 339 -27.91 -12.24 -19.05
C GLU A 339 -27.45 -11.22 -17.98
N ARG A 340 -26.38 -11.52 -17.22
CA ARG A 340 -25.82 -10.56 -16.24
C ARG A 340 -25.38 -9.27 -16.95
N ARG A 341 -24.72 -9.39 -18.09
CA ARG A 341 -24.30 -8.23 -18.89
C ARG A 341 -25.49 -7.45 -19.45
N ALA A 342 -26.55 -8.15 -19.89
CA ALA A 342 -27.78 -7.52 -20.36
C ALA A 342 -28.53 -6.78 -19.22
N MET A 343 -28.51 -7.32 -17.98
CA MET A 343 -29.07 -6.62 -16.81
C MET A 343 -28.31 -5.32 -16.53
N ALA A 344 -26.96 -5.35 -16.57
CA ALA A 344 -26.14 -4.14 -16.44
C ALA A 344 -26.52 -3.09 -17.50
N THR A 345 -26.71 -3.51 -18.75
CA THR A 345 -27.08 -2.61 -19.86
C THR A 345 -28.45 -1.98 -19.65
N ARG A 346 -29.47 -2.76 -19.27
CA ARG A 346 -30.81 -2.23 -18.99
C ARG A 346 -30.84 -1.20 -17.86
N ALA A 347 -30.10 -1.50 -16.78
CA ALA A 347 -29.98 -0.58 -15.64
C ALA A 347 -29.25 0.71 -16.05
N MET A 348 -28.17 0.61 -16.83
CA MET A 348 -27.43 1.75 -17.37
C MET A 348 -28.30 2.66 -18.25
N GLU A 349 -29.02 2.08 -19.22
CA GLU A 349 -29.90 2.85 -20.11
C GLU A 349 -30.98 3.62 -19.32
N LYS A 350 -31.53 2.98 -18.29
CA LYS A 350 -32.50 3.62 -17.39
C LYS A 350 -31.87 4.74 -16.58
N ALA A 351 -30.66 4.55 -16.04
CA ALA A 351 -29.94 5.56 -15.28
C ALA A 351 -29.68 6.84 -16.12
N ILE A 352 -29.16 6.68 -17.34
CA ILE A 352 -28.90 7.81 -18.25
C ILE A 352 -30.21 8.53 -18.63
N ALA A 353 -31.28 7.78 -18.91
CA ALA A 353 -32.56 8.39 -19.28
C ALA A 353 -33.15 9.25 -18.16
N LEU A 354 -32.91 8.89 -16.89
CA LEU A 354 -33.41 9.58 -15.70
C LEU A 354 -32.50 10.71 -15.22
N GLY A 355 -31.17 10.54 -15.33
CA GLY A 355 -30.18 11.50 -14.84
C GLY A 355 -29.06 11.78 -15.85
N PRO A 356 -29.40 12.36 -17.04
CA PRO A 356 -28.43 12.53 -18.12
C PRO A 356 -27.29 13.51 -17.82
N GLU A 357 -27.43 14.34 -16.79
CA GLU A 357 -26.42 15.33 -16.36
C GLU A 357 -25.89 15.05 -14.93
N ASP A 358 -26.35 13.96 -14.29
CA ASP A 358 -25.92 13.65 -12.91
C ASP A 358 -24.50 13.10 -12.89
N PRO A 359 -23.56 13.76 -12.17
CA PRO A 359 -22.17 13.32 -12.12
C PRO A 359 -21.98 11.92 -11.50
N GLY A 360 -22.81 11.55 -10.52
CA GLY A 360 -22.78 10.22 -9.88
C GLY A 360 -23.26 9.12 -10.84
N VAL A 361 -24.25 9.42 -11.67
CA VAL A 361 -24.69 8.54 -12.76
C VAL A 361 -23.54 8.33 -13.74
N HIS A 362 -22.87 9.41 -14.18
CA HIS A 362 -21.77 9.30 -15.12
C HIS A 362 -20.54 8.56 -14.54
N LEU A 363 -20.27 8.70 -13.24
CA LEU A 363 -19.24 7.93 -12.57
C LEU A 363 -19.51 6.42 -12.68
N ALA A 364 -20.71 5.98 -12.27
CA ALA A 364 -21.09 4.57 -12.31
C ALA A 364 -21.14 4.00 -13.73
N ILE A 365 -21.55 4.81 -14.71
CA ILE A 365 -21.60 4.41 -16.12
C ILE A 365 -20.17 4.29 -16.71
N GLY A 366 -19.24 5.11 -16.31
CA GLY A 366 -17.84 4.94 -16.67
C GLY A 366 -17.32 3.58 -16.21
N ASP A 367 -17.58 3.21 -14.96
CA ASP A 367 -17.23 1.89 -14.40
C ASP A 367 -17.90 0.75 -15.17
N TYR A 368 -19.17 0.89 -15.53
CA TYR A 368 -19.91 -0.07 -16.35
C TYR A 368 -19.22 -0.33 -17.70
N TYR A 369 -18.83 0.72 -18.44
CA TYR A 369 -18.14 0.54 -19.71
C TYR A 369 -16.76 -0.09 -19.54
N ASN A 370 -16.02 0.33 -18.51
CA ASN A 370 -14.70 -0.21 -18.22
C ASN A 370 -14.76 -1.72 -17.83
N TRP A 371 -15.71 -2.12 -17.00
CA TRP A 371 -15.76 -3.49 -16.48
C TRP A 371 -16.49 -4.48 -17.38
N ALA A 372 -17.70 -4.11 -17.89
CA ALA A 372 -18.49 -5.03 -18.67
C ALA A 372 -18.05 -5.17 -20.13
N PHE A 373 -17.46 -4.09 -20.70
CA PHE A 373 -17.14 -4.04 -22.14
C PHE A 373 -15.67 -3.79 -22.44
N ARG A 374 -14.86 -3.42 -21.44
CA ARG A 374 -13.47 -2.97 -21.66
C ARG A 374 -13.37 -1.79 -22.63
N ASP A 375 -14.42 -0.98 -22.70
CA ASP A 375 -14.49 0.22 -23.54
C ASP A 375 -13.95 1.41 -22.76
N LYS A 376 -12.61 1.52 -22.74
CA LYS A 376 -11.88 2.57 -22.04
C LYS A 376 -12.24 3.97 -22.54
N GLN A 377 -12.49 4.10 -23.84
CA GLN A 377 -12.85 5.39 -24.44
C GLN A 377 -14.17 5.90 -23.87
N LYS A 378 -15.23 5.10 -23.91
CA LYS A 378 -16.52 5.48 -23.31
C LYS A 378 -16.44 5.68 -21.82
N ALA A 379 -15.66 4.87 -21.12
CA ALA A 379 -15.42 5.06 -19.69
C ALA A 379 -14.85 6.46 -19.43
N MET A 380 -13.77 6.85 -20.12
CA MET A 380 -13.15 8.18 -20.00
C MET A 380 -14.09 9.33 -20.39
N GLU A 381 -14.94 9.16 -21.40
CA GLU A 381 -15.96 10.14 -21.78
C GLU A 381 -16.92 10.41 -20.61
N HIS A 382 -17.47 9.37 -20.00
CA HIS A 382 -18.39 9.48 -18.86
C HIS A 382 -17.68 10.01 -17.60
N TRP A 383 -16.49 9.52 -17.29
CA TRP A 383 -15.73 10.02 -16.15
C TRP A 383 -15.32 11.50 -16.32
N SER A 384 -15.08 11.98 -17.53
CA SER A 384 -14.82 13.39 -17.79
C SER A 384 -16.05 14.28 -17.56
N ILE A 385 -17.25 13.74 -17.71
CA ILE A 385 -18.49 14.43 -17.31
C ILE A 385 -18.62 14.42 -15.79
N ALA A 386 -18.40 13.26 -15.16
CA ALA A 386 -18.45 13.11 -13.71
C ALA A 386 -17.47 14.06 -12.99
N GLU A 387 -16.25 14.23 -13.51
CA GLU A 387 -15.21 15.10 -12.94
C GLU A 387 -15.65 16.56 -12.80
N LYS A 388 -16.47 17.06 -13.72
CA LYS A 388 -16.98 18.45 -13.66
C LYS A 388 -17.83 18.72 -12.42
N GLY A 389 -18.56 17.69 -11.95
CA GLY A 389 -19.41 17.79 -10.77
C GLY A 389 -18.85 17.10 -9.52
N LEU A 390 -17.80 16.28 -9.67
CA LEU A 390 -17.14 15.54 -8.61
C LEU A 390 -15.60 15.66 -8.70
N PRO A 391 -15.04 16.88 -8.70
CA PRO A 391 -13.62 17.11 -8.98
C PRO A 391 -12.67 16.50 -7.94
N ASN A 392 -13.15 16.23 -6.72
CA ASN A 392 -12.38 15.71 -5.60
C ASN A 392 -12.80 14.28 -5.20
N ASN A 393 -13.38 13.51 -6.12
CA ASN A 393 -13.76 12.14 -5.86
C ASN A 393 -12.54 11.20 -6.11
N SER A 394 -12.03 10.58 -5.05
CA SER A 394 -10.81 9.74 -5.13
C SER A 394 -11.01 8.49 -5.99
N ASP A 395 -12.22 7.89 -5.99
CA ASP A 395 -12.50 6.69 -6.76
C ASP A 395 -12.49 7.00 -8.27
N LEU A 396 -13.03 8.17 -8.66
CA LEU A 396 -12.99 8.65 -10.03
C LEU A 396 -11.55 8.90 -10.49
N ILE A 397 -10.76 9.57 -9.66
CA ILE A 397 -9.36 9.88 -9.95
C ILE A 397 -8.57 8.58 -10.11
N HIS A 398 -8.73 7.62 -9.20
CA HIS A 398 -8.10 6.31 -9.27
C HIS A 398 -8.50 5.54 -10.55
N ALA A 399 -9.80 5.47 -10.87
CA ALA A 399 -10.28 4.75 -12.06
C ALA A 399 -9.70 5.31 -13.36
N ARG A 400 -9.61 6.64 -13.48
CA ARG A 400 -8.98 7.33 -14.62
C ARG A 400 -7.48 7.05 -14.69
N ALA A 401 -6.79 7.12 -13.57
CA ALA A 401 -5.35 6.84 -13.49
C ALA A 401 -5.02 5.42 -14.00
N MET A 402 -5.83 4.43 -13.62
CA MET A 402 -5.65 3.05 -14.10
C MET A 402 -5.84 2.91 -15.60
N VAL A 403 -6.78 3.62 -16.22
CA VAL A 403 -6.91 3.65 -17.68
C VAL A 403 -5.71 4.34 -18.32
N MET A 404 -5.25 5.48 -17.78
CA MET A 404 -4.06 6.17 -18.29
C MET A 404 -2.82 5.26 -18.26
N LEU A 405 -2.64 4.47 -17.20
CA LEU A 405 -1.56 3.47 -17.11
C LEU A 405 -1.63 2.49 -18.27
N THR A 406 -2.81 1.92 -18.53
CA THR A 406 -3.00 0.95 -19.61
C THR A 406 -2.92 1.55 -21.02
N GLU A 407 -3.03 2.88 -21.16
CA GLU A 407 -2.79 3.63 -22.38
C GLU A 407 -1.32 4.08 -22.55
N GLY A 408 -0.45 3.80 -21.57
CA GLY A 408 0.95 4.23 -21.59
C GLY A 408 1.17 5.70 -21.20
N ARG A 409 0.16 6.39 -20.71
CA ARG A 409 0.23 7.78 -20.21
C ARG A 409 0.73 7.81 -18.77
N ILE A 410 1.95 7.27 -18.55
CA ILE A 410 2.47 6.94 -17.23
C ILE A 410 2.62 8.16 -16.31
N GLN A 411 3.13 9.28 -16.84
CA GLN A 411 3.32 10.50 -16.04
C GLN A 411 1.99 11.15 -15.62
N GLU A 412 0.99 11.07 -16.48
CA GLU A 412 -0.37 11.54 -16.16
C GLU A 412 -1.01 10.63 -15.10
N CYS A 413 -0.84 9.31 -15.23
CA CYS A 413 -1.26 8.33 -14.22
C CYS A 413 -0.64 8.65 -12.86
N ILE A 414 0.68 8.84 -12.77
CA ILE A 414 1.37 9.20 -11.53
C ILE A 414 0.82 10.51 -10.95
N THR A 415 0.53 11.50 -11.80
CA THR A 415 -0.03 12.78 -11.36
C THR A 415 -1.41 12.62 -10.75
N GLU A 416 -2.29 11.81 -11.37
CA GLU A 416 -3.62 11.52 -10.84
C GLU A 416 -3.54 10.68 -9.56
N LEU A 417 -2.67 9.66 -9.49
CA LEU A 417 -2.51 8.85 -8.29
C LEU A 417 -1.97 9.65 -7.10
N LYS A 418 -1.11 10.64 -7.32
CA LYS A 418 -0.70 11.57 -6.26
C LYS A 418 -1.89 12.32 -5.68
N LYS A 419 -2.82 12.80 -6.50
CA LYS A 419 -4.06 13.43 -6.03
C LYS A 419 -4.93 12.44 -5.25
N ALA A 420 -5.04 11.17 -5.74
CA ALA A 420 -5.77 10.14 -5.03
C ALA A 420 -5.18 9.87 -3.64
N VAL A 421 -3.85 9.82 -3.52
CA VAL A 421 -3.13 9.68 -2.23
C VAL A 421 -3.37 10.88 -1.32
N GLU A 422 -3.38 12.11 -1.85
CA GLU A 422 -3.69 13.32 -1.07
C GLU A 422 -5.12 13.28 -0.50
N LEU A 423 -6.09 12.84 -1.31
CA LEU A 423 -7.49 12.70 -0.88
C LEU A 423 -7.73 11.48 0.01
N SER A 424 -6.90 10.46 -0.11
CA SER A 424 -7.04 9.19 0.62
C SER A 424 -5.71 8.74 1.23
N PRO A 425 -5.13 9.49 2.17
CA PRO A 425 -3.77 9.27 2.68
C PRO A 425 -3.61 8.00 3.53
N ARG A 426 -4.70 7.32 3.90
CA ARG A 426 -4.69 6.04 4.62
C ARG A 426 -5.19 4.86 3.77
N GLU A 427 -5.32 5.04 2.47
CA GLU A 427 -5.70 3.98 1.55
C GLU A 427 -4.45 3.32 0.97
N ALA A 428 -4.10 2.12 1.46
CA ALA A 428 -2.91 1.39 1.03
C ALA A 428 -2.91 1.13 -0.48
N GLY A 429 -4.08 0.80 -1.06
CA GLY A 429 -4.22 0.54 -2.49
C GLY A 429 -3.79 1.70 -3.38
N ASN A 430 -4.02 2.96 -2.99
CA ASN A 430 -3.55 4.10 -3.76
C ASN A 430 -2.02 4.20 -3.78
N PHE A 431 -1.35 3.84 -2.67
CA PHE A 431 0.11 3.80 -2.61
C PHE A 431 0.69 2.60 -3.38
N GLU A 432 -0.01 1.46 -3.38
CA GLU A 432 0.34 0.30 -4.20
C GLU A 432 0.34 0.66 -5.69
N GLU A 433 -0.74 1.26 -6.17
CA GLU A 433 -0.87 1.68 -7.56
C GLU A 433 0.12 2.80 -7.91
N LEU A 434 0.38 3.72 -6.98
CA LEU A 434 1.42 4.74 -7.16
C LEU A 434 2.81 4.12 -7.26
N SER A 435 3.11 3.10 -6.43
CA SER A 435 4.35 2.31 -6.53
C SER A 435 4.46 1.64 -7.90
N TRP A 436 3.37 1.07 -8.40
CA TRP A 436 3.32 0.47 -9.73
C TRP A 436 3.53 1.49 -10.84
N GLY A 437 2.85 2.64 -10.79
CA GLY A 437 3.05 3.75 -11.72
C GLY A 437 4.51 4.22 -11.79
N TYR A 438 5.13 4.40 -10.63
CA TYR A 438 6.55 4.76 -10.55
C TYR A 438 7.48 3.67 -11.09
N MET A 439 7.18 2.38 -10.83
CA MET A 439 7.93 1.25 -11.40
C MET A 439 7.94 1.31 -12.93
N TRP A 440 6.79 1.58 -13.53
CA TRP A 440 6.64 1.68 -14.99
C TRP A 440 7.36 2.89 -15.58
N ALA A 441 7.54 3.94 -14.78
CA ALA A 441 8.36 5.11 -15.12
C ALA A 441 9.85 4.89 -14.84
N HIS A 442 10.26 3.74 -14.30
CA HIS A 442 11.61 3.43 -13.79
C HIS A 442 12.08 4.40 -12.67
N GLN A 443 11.15 4.99 -11.92
CA GLN A 443 11.39 5.85 -10.75
C GLN A 443 11.39 4.98 -9.49
N PHE A 444 12.39 4.10 -9.37
CA PHE A 444 12.42 3.05 -8.34
C PHE A 444 12.55 3.55 -6.91
N PRO A 445 13.32 4.61 -6.57
CA PRO A 445 13.31 5.16 -5.22
C PRO A 445 11.93 5.58 -4.75
N GLU A 446 11.19 6.31 -5.59
CA GLU A 446 9.82 6.76 -5.33
C GLU A 446 8.84 5.56 -5.26
N ALA A 447 9.03 4.57 -6.13
CA ALA A 447 8.23 3.35 -6.14
C ALA A 447 8.39 2.56 -4.82
N ILE A 448 9.61 2.41 -4.31
CA ILE A 448 9.90 1.74 -3.05
C ILE A 448 9.30 2.54 -1.88
N ALA A 449 9.47 3.87 -1.87
CA ALA A 449 8.90 4.71 -0.83
C ALA A 449 7.36 4.62 -0.77
N ALA A 450 6.69 4.55 -1.93
CA ALA A 450 5.25 4.34 -2.00
C ALA A 450 4.86 2.93 -1.48
N ALA A 451 5.60 1.87 -1.86
CA ALA A 451 5.38 0.53 -1.35
C ALA A 451 5.60 0.44 0.18
N ASP A 452 6.65 1.08 0.71
CA ASP A 452 6.91 1.15 2.16
C ASP A 452 5.74 1.84 2.90
N LYS A 453 5.14 2.87 2.31
CA LYS A 453 3.95 3.52 2.86
C LYS A 453 2.71 2.63 2.82
N ALA A 454 2.53 1.85 1.75
CA ALA A 454 1.46 0.86 1.67
C ALA A 454 1.64 -0.24 2.74
N ILE A 455 2.86 -0.72 2.98
CA ILE A 455 3.19 -1.68 4.06
C ILE A 455 2.86 -1.10 5.44
N GLU A 456 3.20 0.17 5.69
CA GLU A 456 2.86 0.85 6.97
C GLU A 456 1.34 0.85 7.22
N LEU A 457 0.55 1.04 6.16
CA LEU A 457 -0.91 1.15 6.23
C LEU A 457 -1.64 -0.20 6.25
N ALA A 458 -1.07 -1.23 5.64
CA ALA A 458 -1.64 -2.56 5.51
C ALA A 458 -0.55 -3.65 5.61
N PRO A 459 0.03 -3.86 6.82
CA PRO A 459 1.16 -4.77 7.00
C PRO A 459 0.82 -6.25 6.81
N ASP A 460 -0.46 -6.60 6.83
CA ASP A 460 -0.94 -7.97 6.64
C ASP A 460 -1.30 -8.29 5.17
N GLU A 461 -1.18 -7.30 4.26
CA GLU A 461 -1.51 -7.48 2.85
C GLU A 461 -0.27 -7.89 2.03
N ASN A 462 -0.47 -8.77 1.04
CA ASN A 462 0.62 -9.29 0.22
C ASN A 462 1.16 -8.29 -0.80
N TRP A 463 0.28 -7.51 -1.44
CA TRP A 463 0.63 -6.66 -2.57
C TRP A 463 1.69 -5.59 -2.28
N PRO A 464 1.68 -4.90 -1.14
CA PRO A 464 2.73 -3.93 -0.81
C PRO A 464 4.13 -4.54 -0.80
N TYR A 465 4.27 -5.75 -0.26
CA TYR A 465 5.55 -6.46 -0.23
C TYR A 465 5.97 -6.96 -1.62
N ILE A 466 5.01 -7.42 -2.43
CA ILE A 466 5.26 -7.81 -3.83
C ILE A 466 5.80 -6.61 -4.61
N TYR A 467 5.16 -5.45 -4.55
CA TYR A 467 5.64 -4.26 -5.24
C TYR A 467 7.00 -3.80 -4.75
N ARG A 468 7.23 -3.82 -3.42
CA ARG A 468 8.55 -3.49 -2.86
C ARG A 468 9.64 -4.41 -3.38
N GLY A 469 9.42 -5.70 -3.35
CA GLY A 469 10.36 -6.71 -3.83
C GLY A 469 10.63 -6.62 -5.32
N MET A 470 9.57 -6.44 -6.14
CA MET A 470 9.70 -6.25 -7.58
C MET A 470 10.50 -4.98 -7.92
N ASN A 471 10.22 -3.86 -7.27
CA ASN A 471 10.97 -2.62 -7.50
C ASN A 471 12.46 -2.77 -7.17
N LEU A 472 12.79 -3.42 -6.06
CA LEU A 472 14.18 -3.72 -5.68
C LEU A 472 14.85 -4.62 -6.72
N TYR A 473 14.19 -5.68 -7.16
CA TYR A 473 14.71 -6.61 -8.16
C TYR A 473 14.91 -5.95 -9.52
N CYS A 474 13.94 -5.18 -10.00
CA CYS A 474 14.03 -4.47 -11.28
C CYS A 474 15.13 -3.40 -11.29
N TRP A 475 15.42 -2.80 -10.13
CA TRP A 475 16.44 -1.74 -10.00
C TRP A 475 17.85 -2.26 -9.72
N LYS A 476 17.96 -3.21 -8.77
CA LYS A 476 19.26 -3.63 -8.20
C LYS A 476 19.60 -5.11 -8.45
N GLY A 477 18.66 -5.87 -9.03
CA GLY A 477 18.81 -7.32 -9.18
C GLY A 477 18.47 -8.09 -7.87
N PRO A 478 19.02 -9.30 -7.70
CA PRO A 478 18.69 -10.19 -6.58
C PRO A 478 19.40 -9.78 -5.28
N VAL A 479 19.02 -8.62 -4.73
CA VAL A 479 19.58 -8.10 -3.47
C VAL A 479 18.85 -8.70 -2.24
N PRO A 480 19.51 -8.79 -1.06
CA PRO A 480 18.91 -9.36 0.16
C PRO A 480 17.58 -8.72 0.55
N GLU A 481 17.44 -7.41 0.34
CA GLU A 481 16.22 -6.66 0.65
C GLU A 481 15.03 -7.09 -0.22
N ALA A 482 15.27 -7.55 -1.47
CA ALA A 482 14.22 -8.09 -2.33
C ALA A 482 13.73 -9.44 -1.79
N TYR A 483 14.64 -10.33 -1.39
CA TYR A 483 14.29 -11.59 -0.72
C TYR A 483 13.47 -11.34 0.55
N THR A 484 13.95 -10.42 1.42
CA THR A 484 13.22 -10.09 2.66
C THR A 484 11.81 -9.59 2.39
N ALA A 485 11.61 -8.79 1.34
CA ALA A 485 10.28 -8.30 0.99
C ALA A 485 9.37 -9.47 0.54
N PHE A 486 9.86 -10.36 -0.31
CA PHE A 486 9.06 -11.50 -0.77
C PHE A 486 8.82 -12.56 0.31
N ASP A 487 9.73 -12.75 1.26
CA ASP A 487 9.52 -13.66 2.39
C ASP A 487 8.35 -13.25 3.31
N MET A 488 7.90 -12.00 3.24
CA MET A 488 6.70 -11.49 3.93
C MET A 488 5.39 -11.82 3.20
N VAL A 489 5.46 -12.26 1.94
CA VAL A 489 4.29 -12.65 1.15
C VAL A 489 3.86 -14.06 1.55
N ASP A 490 2.55 -14.31 1.59
CA ASP A 490 2.02 -15.66 1.78
C ASP A 490 2.62 -16.62 0.74
N HIS A 491 3.24 -17.68 1.22
CA HIS A 491 3.95 -18.63 0.37
C HIS A 491 3.03 -19.43 -0.58
N GLU A 492 1.72 -19.48 -0.30
CA GLU A 492 0.72 -20.05 -1.20
C GLU A 492 0.29 -19.06 -2.30
N HIS A 493 0.65 -17.80 -2.16
CA HIS A 493 0.33 -16.77 -3.15
C HIS A 493 1.13 -17.00 -4.45
N ALA A 494 0.46 -17.04 -5.60
CA ALA A 494 1.10 -17.35 -6.89
C ALA A 494 2.27 -16.41 -7.26
N TRP A 495 2.22 -15.16 -6.82
CA TRP A 495 3.29 -14.17 -7.04
C TRP A 495 4.52 -14.41 -6.16
N TYR A 496 4.39 -15.06 -5.00
CA TYR A 496 5.54 -15.49 -4.20
C TYR A 496 6.42 -16.48 -5.01
N THR A 497 5.78 -17.51 -5.56
CA THR A 497 6.49 -18.50 -6.39
C THR A 497 7.15 -17.87 -7.60
N TRP A 498 6.46 -16.96 -8.30
CA TRP A 498 7.00 -16.23 -9.43
C TRP A 498 8.23 -15.40 -9.04
N ALA A 499 8.11 -14.63 -7.96
CA ALA A 499 9.16 -13.73 -7.50
C ALA A 499 10.42 -14.47 -7.06
N MET A 500 10.24 -15.51 -6.24
CA MET A 500 11.35 -16.32 -5.74
C MET A 500 12.05 -17.09 -6.88
N LEU A 501 11.29 -17.60 -7.85
CA LEU A 501 11.88 -18.25 -9.03
C LEU A 501 12.77 -17.28 -9.81
N ASN A 502 12.31 -16.04 -10.04
CA ASN A 502 13.11 -15.02 -10.73
C ASN A 502 14.37 -14.63 -9.93
N LEU A 503 14.27 -14.46 -8.61
CA LEU A 503 15.42 -14.15 -7.76
C LEU A 503 16.43 -15.30 -7.74
N GLU A 504 15.98 -16.54 -7.59
CA GLU A 504 16.82 -17.73 -7.56
C GLU A 504 17.55 -17.93 -8.89
N MET A 505 16.87 -17.72 -10.03
CA MET A 505 17.49 -17.74 -11.36
C MET A 505 18.54 -16.67 -11.51
N ALA A 506 18.24 -15.45 -11.07
CA ALA A 506 19.14 -14.31 -11.18
C ALA A 506 20.39 -14.45 -10.28
N ASP A 507 20.24 -15.07 -9.13
CA ASP A 507 21.31 -15.34 -8.16
C ASP A 507 22.11 -16.63 -8.49
N GLY A 508 21.72 -17.34 -9.55
CA GLY A 508 22.37 -18.58 -9.98
C GLY A 508 22.05 -19.80 -9.09
N LYS A 509 21.04 -19.74 -8.24
CA LYS A 509 20.56 -20.83 -7.36
C LYS A 509 19.67 -21.80 -8.14
N ILE A 510 20.21 -22.42 -9.17
CA ILE A 510 19.44 -23.18 -10.16
C ILE A 510 18.76 -24.41 -9.55
N GLU A 511 19.41 -25.09 -8.58
CA GLU A 511 18.82 -26.23 -7.88
C GLU A 511 17.60 -25.83 -7.06
N ALA A 512 17.66 -24.71 -6.32
CA ALA A 512 16.52 -24.18 -5.58
C ALA A 512 15.36 -23.80 -6.51
N ALA A 513 15.67 -23.20 -7.65
CA ALA A 513 14.67 -22.89 -8.69
C ALA A 513 14.02 -24.18 -9.25
N LEU A 514 14.78 -25.26 -9.45
CA LEU A 514 14.24 -26.56 -9.88
C LEU A 514 13.30 -27.17 -8.83
N ASP A 515 13.69 -27.14 -7.55
CA ASP A 515 12.85 -27.62 -6.45
C ASP A 515 11.52 -26.83 -6.39
N ARG A 516 11.58 -25.53 -6.57
CA ARG A 516 10.39 -24.65 -6.62
C ARG A 516 9.48 -24.98 -7.80
N VAL A 517 10.05 -25.19 -8.99
CA VAL A 517 9.30 -25.58 -10.18
C VAL A 517 8.64 -26.96 -10.00
N ALA A 518 9.33 -27.90 -9.34
CA ALA A 518 8.77 -29.23 -9.04
C ALA A 518 7.60 -29.20 -8.04
N ALA A 519 7.54 -28.16 -7.19
CA ALA A 519 6.48 -27.95 -6.21
C ALA A 519 5.28 -27.14 -6.75
N LEU A 520 5.24 -26.78 -8.03
CA LEU A 520 4.13 -26.03 -8.62
C LEU A 520 2.80 -26.81 -8.50
N PRO A 521 1.70 -26.15 -8.07
CA PRO A 521 0.39 -26.78 -7.98
C PRO A 521 -0.05 -27.38 -9.33
N ASP A 522 -0.48 -28.63 -9.33
CA ASP A 522 -0.90 -29.36 -10.52
C ASP A 522 0.14 -29.36 -11.67
N GLY A 523 1.41 -29.01 -11.39
CA GLY A 523 2.47 -28.87 -12.38
C GLY A 523 2.34 -27.64 -13.29
N TRP A 524 1.61 -26.61 -12.86
CA TRP A 524 1.40 -25.40 -13.63
C TRP A 524 1.68 -24.12 -12.80
N HIS A 525 2.33 -23.16 -13.44
CA HIS A 525 2.32 -21.77 -12.98
C HIS A 525 1.18 -21.03 -13.68
N LYS A 526 0.27 -20.43 -12.89
CA LYS A 526 -0.87 -19.67 -13.41
C LYS A 526 -1.02 -18.37 -12.64
N THR A 527 -0.71 -17.26 -13.27
CA THR A 527 -0.95 -15.90 -12.76
C THR A 527 -1.80 -15.12 -13.74
N LYS A 528 -2.12 -13.88 -13.41
CA LYS A 528 -2.83 -12.96 -14.29
C LYS A 528 -2.03 -12.63 -15.56
N ILE A 529 -0.69 -12.68 -15.50
CA ILE A 529 0.20 -12.27 -16.59
C ILE A 529 0.85 -13.45 -17.33
N GLU A 530 1.08 -14.58 -16.67
CA GLU A 530 1.79 -15.73 -17.22
C GLU A 530 1.04 -17.03 -16.95
N VAL A 531 1.12 -17.95 -17.90
CA VAL A 531 0.65 -19.34 -17.76
C VAL A 531 1.65 -20.25 -18.45
N TYR A 532 2.25 -21.19 -17.70
CA TYR A 532 3.13 -22.21 -18.29
C TYR A 532 3.18 -23.47 -17.43
N PRO A 533 3.41 -24.66 -18.05
CA PRO A 533 3.65 -25.88 -17.30
C PRO A 533 5.05 -25.88 -16.67
N ALA A 534 5.21 -26.58 -15.56
CA ALA A 534 6.50 -26.78 -14.87
C ALA A 534 7.60 -27.23 -15.83
N ALA A 535 7.28 -28.10 -16.78
CA ALA A 535 8.20 -28.59 -17.80
C ALA A 535 8.84 -27.45 -18.62
N LEU A 536 8.13 -26.35 -18.88
CA LEU A 536 8.68 -25.20 -19.61
C LEU A 536 9.75 -24.46 -18.79
N ALA A 537 9.48 -24.18 -17.52
CA ALA A 537 10.46 -23.56 -16.64
C ALA A 537 11.67 -24.48 -16.38
N GLU A 538 11.42 -25.76 -16.13
CA GLU A 538 12.46 -26.76 -15.96
C GLU A 538 13.39 -26.83 -17.19
N ALA A 539 12.83 -26.73 -18.40
CA ALA A 539 13.64 -26.76 -19.64
C ALA A 539 14.73 -25.69 -19.67
N PHE A 540 14.40 -24.44 -19.27
CA PHE A 540 15.38 -23.35 -19.21
C PHE A 540 16.43 -23.56 -18.12
N LEU A 541 16.03 -24.04 -16.95
CA LEU A 541 16.94 -24.32 -15.84
C LEU A 541 17.92 -25.45 -16.22
N ARG A 542 17.45 -26.53 -16.86
CA ARG A 542 18.29 -27.62 -17.40
C ARG A 542 19.23 -27.13 -18.49
N GLN A 543 18.76 -26.24 -19.36
CA GLN A 543 19.60 -25.60 -20.37
C GLN A 543 20.75 -24.80 -19.75
N ARG A 544 20.46 -24.05 -18.67
CA ARG A 544 21.46 -23.30 -17.90
C ARG A 544 22.52 -24.19 -17.26
N LEU A 545 22.14 -25.41 -16.81
CA LEU A 545 23.06 -26.44 -16.30
C LEU A 545 23.85 -27.16 -17.40
N GLY A 546 23.59 -26.87 -18.69
CA GLY A 546 24.23 -27.54 -19.81
C GLY A 546 23.64 -28.92 -20.14
N GLU A 547 22.52 -29.31 -19.54
CA GLU A 547 21.81 -30.59 -19.75
C GLU A 547 20.94 -30.53 -21.00
N THR A 548 21.54 -30.27 -22.16
CA THR A 548 20.88 -29.90 -23.44
C THR A 548 19.82 -30.92 -23.89
N GLU A 549 20.10 -32.23 -23.78
CA GLU A 549 19.14 -33.27 -24.21
C GLU A 549 17.93 -33.31 -23.29
N LEU A 550 18.14 -33.18 -21.98
CA LEU A 550 17.06 -33.13 -21.01
C LEU A 550 16.22 -31.87 -21.17
N ALA A 551 16.86 -30.71 -21.37
CA ALA A 551 16.17 -29.45 -21.66
C ALA A 551 15.27 -29.58 -22.90
N LYS A 552 15.78 -30.20 -24.00
CA LYS A 552 15.01 -30.43 -25.21
C LYS A 552 13.83 -31.39 -25.00
N GLN A 553 14.01 -32.39 -24.14
CA GLN A 553 12.92 -33.29 -23.75
C GLN A 553 11.82 -32.53 -22.99
N LYS A 554 12.23 -31.65 -22.05
CA LYS A 554 11.30 -30.83 -21.26
C LYS A 554 10.57 -29.79 -22.11
N PHE A 555 11.19 -29.19 -23.11
CA PHE A 555 10.48 -28.35 -24.09
C PHE A 555 9.43 -29.15 -24.87
N LYS A 556 9.71 -30.37 -25.28
CA LYS A 556 8.72 -31.24 -25.96
C LYS A 556 7.57 -31.62 -25.04
N GLU A 557 7.85 -31.91 -23.77
CA GLU A 557 6.82 -32.16 -22.75
C GLU A 557 5.90 -30.94 -22.59
N ALA A 558 6.49 -29.76 -22.49
CA ALA A 558 5.74 -28.51 -22.42
C ALA A 558 4.85 -28.29 -23.65
N VAL A 559 5.34 -28.59 -24.87
CA VAL A 559 4.53 -28.53 -26.10
C VAL A 559 3.30 -29.40 -25.97
N MET A 560 3.46 -30.68 -25.57
CA MET A 560 2.33 -31.63 -25.46
C MET A 560 1.27 -31.13 -24.46
N LEU A 561 1.71 -30.60 -23.32
CA LEU A 561 0.81 -30.05 -22.29
C LEU A 561 0.05 -28.81 -22.78
N LEU A 562 0.75 -27.86 -23.43
CA LEU A 562 0.15 -26.63 -23.92
C LEU A 562 -0.78 -26.89 -25.13
N GLU A 563 -0.45 -27.80 -26.06
CA GLU A 563 -1.32 -28.18 -27.16
C GLU A 563 -2.60 -28.85 -26.68
N LYS A 564 -2.55 -29.59 -25.57
CA LYS A 564 -3.73 -30.22 -24.95
C LYS A 564 -4.68 -29.16 -24.36
N GLU A 565 -4.15 -28.13 -23.70
CA GLU A 565 -4.94 -27.09 -23.02
C GLU A 565 -5.44 -25.98 -23.99
N LEU A 566 -4.70 -25.71 -25.05
CA LEU A 566 -4.99 -24.60 -25.97
C LEU A 566 -6.41 -24.61 -26.56
N PRO A 567 -7.04 -25.77 -26.91
CA PRO A 567 -8.41 -25.80 -27.39
C PRO A 567 -9.44 -25.20 -26.44
N ASP A 568 -9.19 -25.31 -25.12
CA ASP A 568 -10.06 -24.75 -24.09
C ASP A 568 -9.77 -23.25 -23.86
N HIS A 569 -8.61 -22.76 -24.32
CA HIS A 569 -8.13 -21.40 -24.17
C HIS A 569 -7.75 -20.70 -25.50
N PRO A 570 -8.54 -20.80 -26.57
CA PRO A 570 -8.14 -20.40 -27.94
C PRO A 570 -7.89 -18.89 -28.13
N LYS A 571 -8.39 -18.06 -27.21
CA LYS A 571 -8.25 -16.58 -27.24
C LYS A 571 -7.36 -16.04 -26.13
N ASP A 572 -6.71 -16.90 -25.35
CA ASP A 572 -5.84 -16.46 -24.27
C ASP A 572 -4.39 -16.32 -24.78
N ALA A 573 -3.91 -15.09 -24.84
CA ALA A 573 -2.56 -14.76 -25.34
C ALA A 573 -1.45 -15.52 -24.60
N ARG A 574 -1.60 -15.76 -23.29
CA ARG A 574 -0.59 -16.42 -22.43
C ARG A 574 -0.28 -17.85 -22.90
N TYR A 575 -1.32 -18.62 -23.27
CA TYR A 575 -1.14 -19.98 -23.78
C TYR A 575 -0.44 -20.00 -25.15
N HIS A 576 -0.77 -19.05 -26.03
CA HIS A 576 -0.11 -18.92 -27.32
C HIS A 576 1.37 -18.53 -27.18
N SER A 577 1.69 -17.57 -26.30
CA SER A 577 3.07 -17.16 -26.00
C SER A 577 3.88 -18.30 -25.41
N ALA A 578 3.38 -18.99 -24.38
CA ALA A 578 4.06 -20.13 -23.77
C ALA A 578 4.29 -21.27 -24.78
N LEU A 579 3.30 -21.59 -25.63
CA LEU A 579 3.44 -22.58 -26.68
C LEU A 579 4.50 -22.15 -27.72
N GLY A 580 4.54 -20.85 -28.05
CA GLY A 580 5.57 -20.29 -28.94
C GLY A 580 6.98 -20.57 -28.43
N ILE A 581 7.25 -20.27 -27.15
CA ILE A 581 8.52 -20.54 -26.47
C ILE A 581 8.82 -22.04 -26.48
N ALA A 582 7.85 -22.89 -26.06
CA ALA A 582 8.04 -24.33 -25.97
C ALA A 582 8.39 -24.97 -27.32
N LEU A 583 7.68 -24.57 -28.40
CA LEU A 583 7.96 -25.03 -29.78
C LEU A 583 9.34 -24.63 -30.26
N ALA A 584 9.74 -23.37 -30.05
CA ALA A 584 11.07 -22.90 -30.45
C ALA A 584 12.17 -23.68 -29.71
N GLY A 585 12.03 -23.88 -28.39
CA GLY A 585 12.97 -24.66 -27.57
C GLY A 585 13.01 -26.16 -27.96
N ALA A 586 11.90 -26.71 -28.46
CA ALA A 586 11.84 -28.10 -28.99
C ALA A 586 12.47 -28.23 -30.40
N GLY A 587 12.92 -27.11 -31.01
CA GLY A 587 13.53 -27.11 -32.34
C GLY A 587 12.53 -26.84 -33.48
N GLN A 588 11.32 -26.41 -33.19
CA GLN A 588 10.28 -26.01 -34.17
C GLN A 588 10.16 -24.48 -34.27
N GLY A 589 11.28 -23.79 -34.55
CA GLY A 589 11.41 -22.34 -34.47
C GLY A 589 10.37 -21.55 -35.25
N GLU A 590 10.13 -21.90 -36.54
CA GLU A 590 9.13 -21.20 -37.39
C GLU A 590 7.72 -21.30 -36.80
N ARG A 591 7.31 -22.49 -36.38
CA ARG A 591 5.99 -22.73 -35.76
C ARG A 591 5.89 -22.01 -34.39
N GLY A 592 6.99 -21.99 -33.63
CA GLY A 592 7.09 -21.25 -32.36
C GLY A 592 6.86 -19.76 -32.55
N ILE A 593 7.52 -19.14 -33.54
CA ILE A 593 7.34 -17.74 -33.90
C ILE A 593 5.89 -17.44 -34.27
N GLN A 594 5.25 -18.30 -35.09
CA GLN A 594 3.84 -18.11 -35.48
C GLN A 594 2.92 -18.07 -34.22
N MET A 595 3.14 -18.97 -33.25
CA MET A 595 2.36 -18.99 -32.01
C MET A 595 2.64 -17.78 -31.11
N ALA A 596 3.89 -17.37 -30.94
CA ALA A 596 4.24 -16.19 -30.15
C ALA A 596 3.67 -14.90 -30.77
N VAL A 597 3.75 -14.74 -32.09
CA VAL A 597 3.11 -13.64 -32.82
C VAL A 597 1.60 -13.67 -32.60
N LYS A 598 0.97 -14.84 -32.63
CA LYS A 598 -0.46 -14.96 -32.32
C LYS A 598 -0.81 -14.45 -30.92
N GLY A 599 0.05 -14.70 -29.93
CA GLY A 599 -0.06 -14.13 -28.58
C GLY A 599 -0.08 -12.59 -28.60
N THR A 600 0.83 -11.96 -29.35
CA THR A 600 0.87 -10.49 -29.48
C THR A 600 -0.35 -9.91 -30.21
N GLU A 601 -0.94 -10.65 -31.15
CA GLU A 601 -2.17 -10.24 -31.83
C GLU A 601 -3.41 -10.33 -30.95
N LEU A 602 -3.47 -11.33 -30.07
CA LEU A 602 -4.58 -11.52 -29.12
C LEU A 602 -4.58 -10.47 -28.01
N LEU A 603 -3.40 -10.03 -27.60
CA LEU A 603 -3.23 -8.97 -26.60
C LEU A 603 -2.25 -7.90 -27.12
N PRO A 604 -2.72 -7.01 -28.03
CA PRO A 604 -1.85 -6.02 -28.64
C PRO A 604 -1.38 -4.96 -27.65
N TYR A 605 -0.10 -4.66 -27.65
CA TYR A 605 0.52 -3.58 -26.84
C TYR A 605 -0.16 -2.23 -27.05
N ALA A 606 -0.55 -1.90 -28.28
CA ALA A 606 -1.24 -0.66 -28.59
C ALA A 606 -2.62 -0.50 -27.94
N LYS A 607 -3.25 -1.61 -27.51
CA LYS A 607 -4.55 -1.59 -26.82
C LYS A 607 -4.42 -1.58 -25.30
N ASP A 608 -3.35 -2.18 -24.81
CA ASP A 608 -3.09 -2.30 -23.37
C ASP A 608 -1.59 -2.37 -23.15
N VAL A 609 -0.99 -1.23 -22.81
CA VAL A 609 0.46 -1.15 -22.54
C VAL A 609 0.83 -2.02 -21.33
N GLY A 610 -0.06 -2.08 -20.32
CA GLY A 610 0.15 -2.81 -19.08
C GLY A 610 0.32 -4.32 -19.25
N TYR A 611 -0.57 -4.95 -19.98
CA TYR A 611 -0.54 -6.40 -20.18
C TYR A 611 -0.03 -6.80 -21.57
N GLY A 612 -0.21 -5.96 -22.59
CA GLY A 612 0.22 -6.24 -23.96
C GLY A 612 1.73 -6.29 -24.16
N ILE A 613 2.50 -5.79 -23.19
CA ILE A 613 3.96 -5.91 -23.19
C ILE A 613 4.43 -7.35 -22.89
N MET A 614 3.64 -8.15 -22.17
CA MET A 614 4.03 -9.51 -21.75
C MET A 614 4.28 -10.46 -22.92
N PRO A 615 3.34 -10.58 -23.91
CA PRO A 615 3.62 -11.37 -25.11
C PRO A 615 4.83 -10.92 -25.92
N LEU A 616 5.22 -9.64 -25.81
CA LEU A 616 6.42 -9.11 -26.47
C LEU A 616 7.72 -9.53 -25.77
N TYR A 617 7.70 -9.70 -24.44
CA TYR A 617 8.81 -10.30 -23.70
C TYR A 617 9.01 -11.76 -24.13
N ASP A 618 7.94 -12.53 -24.22
CA ASP A 618 7.96 -13.92 -24.65
C ASP A 618 8.35 -14.09 -26.13
N LEU A 619 7.97 -13.13 -26.99
CA LEU A 619 8.37 -13.11 -28.38
C LEU A 619 9.89 -12.95 -28.54
N ALA A 620 10.54 -12.11 -27.73
CA ALA A 620 11.99 -11.99 -27.72
C ALA A 620 12.66 -13.32 -27.34
N VAL A 621 12.18 -14.01 -26.32
CA VAL A 621 12.64 -15.36 -25.92
C VAL A 621 12.47 -16.36 -27.06
N THR A 622 11.30 -16.33 -27.73
CA THR A 622 11.00 -17.21 -28.86
C THR A 622 11.97 -17.00 -30.02
N TYR A 623 12.28 -15.75 -30.36
CA TYR A 623 13.27 -15.43 -31.39
C TYR A 623 14.68 -15.93 -31.02
N ILE A 624 15.09 -15.79 -29.76
CA ILE A 624 16.39 -16.28 -29.27
C ILE A 624 16.48 -17.81 -29.47
N LEU A 625 15.46 -18.55 -29.03
CA LEU A 625 15.41 -20.02 -29.14
C LEU A 625 15.32 -20.50 -30.59
N ALA A 626 14.69 -19.72 -31.47
CA ALA A 626 14.61 -20.00 -32.92
C ALA A 626 15.90 -19.65 -33.69
N GLY A 627 16.88 -18.97 -33.06
CA GLY A 627 18.10 -18.51 -33.71
C GLY A 627 17.95 -17.21 -34.53
N GLU A 628 16.80 -16.54 -34.46
CA GLU A 628 16.49 -15.29 -35.16
C GLU A 628 17.01 -14.06 -34.36
N LEU A 629 18.33 -14.02 -34.14
CA LEU A 629 18.95 -13.05 -33.23
C LEU A 629 18.72 -11.59 -33.63
N ASP A 630 18.63 -11.27 -34.92
CA ASP A 630 18.37 -9.89 -35.36
C ASP A 630 17.01 -9.41 -34.88
N LYS A 631 15.96 -10.21 -35.05
CA LYS A 631 14.61 -9.93 -34.56
C LYS A 631 14.54 -9.92 -33.02
N ALA A 632 15.32 -10.83 -32.40
CA ALA A 632 15.41 -10.85 -30.94
C ALA A 632 15.96 -9.54 -30.37
N PHE A 633 17.05 -8.99 -30.95
CA PHE A 633 17.64 -7.74 -30.47
C PHE A 633 16.77 -6.52 -30.78
N GLU A 634 16.09 -6.48 -31.91
CA GLU A 634 15.06 -5.45 -32.19
C GLU A 634 13.95 -5.49 -31.12
N GLN A 635 13.47 -6.68 -30.76
CA GLN A 635 12.42 -6.85 -29.74
C GLN A 635 12.93 -6.51 -28.35
N LEU A 636 14.16 -6.91 -27.97
CA LEU A 636 14.77 -6.56 -26.69
C LEU A 636 14.96 -5.04 -26.53
N GLU A 637 15.37 -4.36 -27.60
CA GLU A 637 15.48 -2.92 -27.60
C GLU A 637 14.14 -2.24 -27.42
N PHE A 638 13.10 -2.73 -28.12
CA PHE A 638 11.72 -2.28 -27.90
C PHE A 638 11.30 -2.46 -26.43
N ASN A 639 11.53 -3.66 -25.88
CA ASN A 639 11.13 -3.98 -24.51
C ASN A 639 11.81 -3.09 -23.45
N LEU A 640 13.09 -2.77 -23.63
CA LEU A 640 13.85 -1.90 -22.73
C LEU A 640 13.54 -0.40 -22.89
N SER A 641 13.06 0.02 -24.05
CA SER A 641 12.75 1.43 -24.34
C SER A 641 11.32 1.84 -23.99
N ASN A 642 10.47 0.88 -23.67
CA ASN A 642 9.07 1.14 -23.38
C ASN A 642 8.76 0.94 -21.86
N PRO A 643 7.71 1.60 -21.35
CA PRO A 643 7.28 1.43 -19.97
C PRO A 643 7.04 -0.04 -19.60
N GLY A 644 7.46 -0.44 -18.40
CA GLY A 644 7.27 -1.79 -17.89
C GLY A 644 8.27 -2.17 -16.82
N TYR A 645 8.19 -3.39 -16.33
CA TYR A 645 9.15 -3.91 -15.35
C TYR A 645 10.42 -4.52 -15.98
N PHE A 646 10.50 -4.55 -17.34
CA PHE A 646 11.64 -5.12 -18.06
C PHE A 646 12.82 -4.15 -18.02
N THR A 647 13.79 -4.45 -17.21
CA THR A 647 14.99 -3.64 -17.01
C THR A 647 16.25 -4.41 -17.38
N VAL A 648 17.37 -3.72 -17.35
CA VAL A 648 18.69 -4.33 -17.54
C VAL A 648 18.97 -5.40 -16.47
N GLU A 649 18.58 -5.17 -15.23
CA GLU A 649 18.78 -6.15 -14.15
C GLU A 649 17.89 -7.38 -14.35
N PHE A 650 16.64 -7.19 -14.80
CA PHE A 650 15.77 -8.29 -15.18
C PHE A 650 16.38 -9.11 -16.33
N LEU A 651 16.82 -8.44 -17.40
CA LEU A 651 17.47 -9.08 -18.56
C LEU A 651 18.74 -9.86 -18.18
N LYS A 652 19.52 -9.36 -17.22
CA LYS A 652 20.72 -10.07 -16.70
C LYS A 652 20.35 -11.30 -15.88
N GLY A 653 19.27 -11.22 -15.09
CA GLY A 653 18.87 -12.27 -14.17
C GLY A 653 18.18 -13.46 -14.84
N ASP A 654 17.36 -13.20 -15.84
CA ASP A 654 16.48 -14.22 -16.43
C ASP A 654 17.22 -15.16 -17.38
N VAL A 655 17.22 -16.46 -17.05
CA VAL A 655 17.85 -17.52 -17.82
C VAL A 655 17.27 -17.71 -19.22
N ARG A 656 16.04 -17.24 -19.46
CA ARG A 656 15.38 -17.33 -20.77
C ARG A 656 16.14 -16.59 -21.87
N TYR A 657 16.93 -15.57 -21.51
CA TYR A 657 17.73 -14.76 -22.42
C TYR A 657 19.18 -15.21 -22.59
N ASP A 658 19.57 -16.34 -22.01
CA ASP A 658 20.97 -16.85 -22.06
C ASP A 658 21.52 -17.02 -23.49
N GLY A 659 20.65 -17.40 -24.43
CA GLY A 659 21.03 -17.56 -25.85
C GLY A 659 21.53 -16.26 -26.51
N ALA A 660 21.10 -15.09 -26.00
CA ALA A 660 21.55 -13.80 -26.52
C ALA A 660 22.84 -13.28 -25.88
N ARG A 661 23.26 -13.80 -24.71
CA ARG A 661 24.36 -13.21 -23.90
C ARG A 661 25.73 -13.19 -24.59
N LYS A 662 25.98 -14.11 -25.54
CA LYS A 662 27.23 -14.21 -26.28
C LYS A 662 27.32 -13.24 -27.44
N ASP A 663 26.23 -12.65 -27.87
CA ASP A 663 26.22 -11.67 -28.95
C ASP A 663 26.70 -10.30 -28.44
N PRO A 664 27.59 -9.60 -29.17
CA PRO A 664 28.12 -8.29 -28.76
C PRO A 664 27.04 -7.23 -28.52
N ARG A 665 25.90 -7.32 -29.20
CA ARG A 665 24.73 -6.42 -29.04
C ARG A 665 24.14 -6.49 -27.65
N TYR A 666 24.24 -7.66 -26.98
CA TYR A 666 23.76 -7.81 -25.60
C TYR A 666 24.45 -6.82 -24.66
N ALA A 667 25.80 -6.80 -24.70
CA ALA A 667 26.58 -5.86 -23.88
C ALA A 667 26.29 -4.39 -24.22
N ALA A 668 26.04 -4.09 -25.49
CA ALA A 668 25.67 -2.74 -25.95
C ALA A 668 24.29 -2.33 -25.39
N LEU A 669 23.29 -3.21 -25.40
CA LEU A 669 21.96 -2.95 -24.80
C LEU A 669 22.07 -2.71 -23.29
N LEU A 670 22.83 -3.58 -22.57
CA LEU A 670 23.02 -3.40 -21.12
C LEU A 670 23.65 -2.03 -20.81
N LYS A 671 24.61 -1.59 -21.61
CA LYS A 671 25.24 -0.27 -21.44
C LYS A 671 24.30 0.89 -21.79
N LYS A 672 23.50 0.75 -22.86
CA LYS A 672 22.60 1.80 -23.36
C LYS A 672 21.47 2.08 -22.38
N TYR A 673 20.93 1.04 -21.75
CA TYR A 673 19.75 1.12 -20.87
C TYR A 673 20.09 0.93 -19.37
N ALA A 674 21.41 1.02 -19.02
CA ALA A 674 21.82 0.99 -17.61
C ALA A 674 21.12 2.12 -16.83
N LEU A 675 20.43 1.73 -15.76
CA LEU A 675 19.79 2.68 -14.85
C LEU A 675 20.85 3.33 -13.97
N GLU A 676 20.76 4.64 -13.76
CA GLU A 676 21.64 5.31 -12.81
C GLU A 676 21.37 4.75 -11.40
N GLN A 677 22.39 4.16 -10.81
CA GLN A 677 22.33 3.80 -9.39
C GLN A 677 22.58 5.08 -8.60
N VAL A 678 21.53 5.63 -8.00
CA VAL A 678 21.69 6.70 -7.03
C VAL A 678 22.50 6.12 -5.86
N PRO A 679 23.64 6.74 -5.46
CA PRO A 679 24.40 6.28 -4.30
C PRO A 679 23.49 6.23 -3.07
N ALA A 680 23.62 5.16 -2.26
CA ALA A 680 22.84 4.92 -1.06
C ALA A 680 23.05 5.99 0.01
#